data_01a7e80794e9c579b2bb4e48ce2a6e76
#
_entry.id   01a7e80794e9c579b2bb4e48ce2a6e76
#
_cell.length_a   1.000
_cell.length_b   1.000
_cell.length_c   1.000
_cell.angle_alpha   90.00
_cell.angle_beta   90.00
_cell.angle_gamma   90.00
#
_symmetry.space_group_name_H-M   'P 1'
#
loop_
_entity.id
_entity.type
_entity.pdbx_description
1 polymer ?
#
loop_
_entity_poly.entity_id
_entity_poly.type
_entity_poly.pdbx_seq_one_letter_code
_entity_poly.pdbx_strand_id
1 'polypeptide(L)'
;MKFKYVFLSAFALALMASNTTQGKSCTDETGHKNFSGIYPHLAFYNSQGECGTGAVVPWANRLWVVTYSPHEPFGSDDKLYEITPELDEIIREESIGGTPANRGIHKPSNQLFIGPYAIDKDGNVRTISYDRIPGRPTGIAAHLTDPEHRILLATMESGFYDIDVNTLEAVCLYKDGNQMRREGAKGDLAPLLPGYHGKGFYSGQGVAVFSNNGEEGQLAQKQFDIPSGCLAEWDGKDWKVIRRNQFTEITGPGGIAGNENPTTDPIWATGWDYKSVILAIREPEKGWSFYRLPKASFAYDGAHGWNTEWPRIRNVGDEQNSEYLMTMHGMFWHFPGTFSTTNSAGIAPRGAYLKVIGDFTRWNNRLVFGCDDSAQNEFLNKRKQKGSIGGSGQSNSNLWFTSLDQPDHVGPTTAGGSVWLKEDIKAGVPSDPFLFNGWDNRCAWIANHADKPATITFEVDKEGNGTWTELKKVEVAASSSAFVPFKKADAGVWVRATSNIDTRADLTFILAQAENRTTQADAIFDGLATVKGKADSKGLMWALGNNRRALGILATTADGKQYYELDKEMNLIAKEDTETAEYIEDKFAVPSDVINIEKNSVLIVDQKGRRWRLPLGDERYIEKIEKAELRICREVSTERDLFSCFGTFYELPAENADGFAKIRPVSSHKFAINDYASYRGMMMLTGIEHAKAKGNPHIVISEDGKAAVWAGAIDDLWKLGKPVGHGGPWLETEVKAREKSDPFLIGFYDKREMTLSHAESSEVVFTVEVDPTGDGQWFKYADFEVKPGASFKHMFPKAFQARWIRVSTNIDTKATVNFEYR
;
A
#
# COMPACT_ATOMS: atom_id res chain seq x y z
N MET A 1 43.28 55.34 21.34
CA MET A 1 43.75 53.94 21.39
C MET A 1 42.84 53.07 20.54
N LYS A 2 43.33 52.60 19.38
CA LYS A 2 42.59 51.79 18.43
C LYS A 2 42.94 50.30 18.68
N PHE A 3 41.99 49.48 19.00
CA PHE A 3 42.16 48.02 18.95
C PHE A 3 41.53 47.49 17.69
N LYS A 4 42.36 46.87 16.84
CA LYS A 4 41.99 46.10 15.68
C LYS A 4 41.62 44.69 16.11
N TYR A 5 40.45 44.20 15.71
CA TYR A 5 40.13 42.78 15.74
C TYR A 5 40.49 42.15 14.41
N VAL A 6 41.37 41.15 14.51
CA VAL A 6 41.78 40.30 13.39
C VAL A 6 40.79 39.10 13.37
N PHE A 7 40.06 38.93 12.27
CA PHE A 7 39.29 37.71 12.00
C PHE A 7 40.22 36.64 11.44
N LEU A 8 40.43 35.56 12.18
CA LEU A 8 40.98 34.32 11.62
C LEU A 8 39.84 33.50 11.05
N SER A 9 39.78 33.36 9.73
CA SER A 9 38.96 32.40 9.03
C SER A 9 39.64 31.03 9.07
N ALA A 10 39.12 30.09 9.85
CA ALA A 10 39.52 28.68 9.77
C ALA A 10 38.80 28.02 8.60
N PHE A 11 39.54 27.69 7.54
CA PHE A 11 39.10 26.78 6.49
C PHE A 11 39.10 25.37 7.07
N ALA A 12 37.93 24.80 7.29
CA ALA A 12 37.77 23.38 7.55
C ALA A 12 37.84 22.63 6.21
N LEU A 13 38.97 21.97 5.96
CA LEU A 13 39.06 20.93 4.92
C LEU A 13 38.19 19.75 5.32
N ALA A 14 37.10 19.56 4.63
CA ALA A 14 36.33 18.31 4.70
C ALA A 14 37.16 17.22 3.99
N LEU A 15 37.78 16.33 4.74
CA LEU A 15 38.28 15.07 4.22
C LEU A 15 37.03 14.23 3.80
N MET A 16 36.85 14.05 2.51
CA MET A 16 36.05 12.98 1.99
C MET A 16 36.71 11.65 2.36
N ALA A 17 36.27 11.04 3.43
CA ALA A 17 36.59 9.66 3.70
C ALA A 17 35.87 8.82 2.65
N SER A 18 36.65 8.26 1.71
CA SER A 18 36.19 7.16 0.87
C SER A 18 35.82 5.98 1.78
N ASN A 19 34.52 5.77 2.00
CA ASN A 19 34.03 4.56 2.61
C ASN A 19 34.32 3.39 1.65
N THR A 20 35.47 2.75 1.87
CA THR A 20 35.70 1.38 1.40
C THR A 20 34.68 0.51 2.11
N THR A 21 33.70 0.01 1.38
CA THR A 21 32.76 -0.99 1.81
C THR A 21 33.48 -2.29 2.16
N GLN A 22 33.98 -2.39 3.39
CA GLN A 22 34.15 -3.70 4.01
C GLN A 22 32.76 -4.27 4.18
N GLY A 23 32.53 -5.49 3.70
CA GLY A 23 31.27 -6.19 3.79
C GLY A 23 30.72 -6.12 5.20
N LYS A 24 29.64 -5.33 5.40
CA LYS A 24 28.95 -5.30 6.68
C LYS A 24 28.37 -6.68 6.93
N SER A 25 28.72 -7.28 8.05
CA SER A 25 28.06 -8.47 8.58
C SER A 25 26.55 -8.25 8.60
N CYS A 26 25.75 -9.26 8.25
CA CYS A 26 24.29 -9.21 8.46
C CYS A 26 23.89 -9.16 9.94
N THR A 27 24.86 -9.14 10.84
CA THR A 27 24.69 -9.04 12.28
C THR A 27 24.94 -7.60 12.71
N ASP A 28 24.00 -7.01 13.41
CA ASP A 28 24.13 -5.64 13.95
C ASP A 28 24.88 -5.59 15.29
N GLU A 29 24.91 -4.41 15.92
CA GLU A 29 25.57 -4.18 17.21
C GLU A 29 24.96 -5.01 18.37
N THR A 30 23.72 -5.47 18.23
CA THR A 30 23.06 -6.34 19.22
C THR A 30 23.42 -7.80 19.06
N GLY A 31 24.10 -8.19 17.99
CA GLY A 31 24.47 -9.57 17.69
C GLY A 31 23.41 -10.35 16.92
N HIS A 32 22.28 -9.72 16.58
CA HIS A 32 21.20 -10.35 15.83
C HIS A 32 21.36 -10.18 14.32
N LYS A 33 20.95 -11.20 13.56
CA LYS A 33 20.89 -11.12 12.09
C LYS A 33 19.81 -10.10 11.68
N ASN A 34 20.15 -9.28 10.69
CA ASN A 34 19.31 -8.19 10.19
C ASN A 34 19.37 -8.14 8.66
N PHE A 35 18.22 -8.13 7.99
CA PHE A 35 18.09 -8.02 6.55
C PHE A 35 17.25 -6.80 6.20
N SER A 36 17.89 -5.73 5.76
CA SER A 36 17.23 -4.46 5.43
C SER A 36 16.34 -3.91 6.56
N GLY A 37 16.72 -4.11 7.82
CA GLY A 37 15.95 -3.66 8.98
C GLY A 37 14.96 -4.66 9.54
N ILE A 38 14.91 -5.87 8.99
CA ILE A 38 14.05 -6.94 9.48
C ILE A 38 14.90 -7.95 10.25
N TYR A 39 14.47 -8.26 11.48
CA TYR A 39 15.12 -9.23 12.36
C TYR A 39 14.30 -10.54 12.34
N PRO A 40 14.80 -11.62 11.73
CA PRO A 40 14.01 -12.84 11.56
C PRO A 40 13.51 -13.45 12.87
N HIS A 41 14.25 -13.30 13.95
CA HIS A 41 13.88 -13.84 15.25
C HIS A 41 12.69 -13.11 15.90
N LEU A 42 12.40 -11.87 15.50
CA LEU A 42 11.26 -11.08 15.99
C LEU A 42 9.95 -11.33 15.21
N ALA A 43 9.89 -12.39 14.43
CA ALA A 43 8.67 -12.66 13.65
C ALA A 43 7.54 -13.15 14.55
N PHE A 44 6.42 -12.46 14.50
CA PHE A 44 5.21 -12.81 15.21
C PHE A 44 4.45 -13.90 14.50
N TYR A 45 3.95 -14.84 15.26
CA TYR A 45 3.11 -15.91 14.75
C TYR A 45 1.64 -15.55 14.92
N ASN A 46 0.84 -15.85 13.93
CA ASN A 46 -0.58 -16.00 14.08
C ASN A 46 -1.09 -17.15 13.20
N SER A 47 -2.19 -17.76 13.61
CA SER A 47 -2.75 -18.95 12.96
C SER A 47 -3.74 -18.63 11.85
N GLN A 48 -3.98 -17.36 11.59
CA GLN A 48 -5.00 -16.90 10.66
C GLN A 48 -4.40 -16.48 9.32
N GLY A 49 -5.12 -16.71 8.24
CA GLY A 49 -4.70 -16.35 6.89
C GLY A 49 -4.77 -14.86 6.58
N GLU A 50 -5.37 -14.07 7.46
CA GLU A 50 -5.47 -12.62 7.33
C GLU A 50 -5.12 -12.01 8.65
N CYS A 51 -3.92 -11.54 8.76
CA CYS A 51 -3.43 -11.05 10.02
C CYS A 51 -2.12 -10.32 9.79
N GLY A 52 -1.70 -9.60 10.80
CA GLY A 52 -0.51 -8.81 10.77
C GLY A 52 -0.26 -8.22 12.14
N THR A 53 0.49 -7.16 12.17
CA THR A 53 0.71 -6.40 13.40
C THR A 53 -0.42 -5.40 13.62
N GLY A 54 -1.19 -5.59 14.66
CA GLY A 54 -2.32 -4.74 14.99
C GLY A 54 -1.91 -3.41 15.64
N ALA A 55 -0.97 -3.44 16.59
CA ALA A 55 -0.48 -2.26 17.29
C ALA A 55 0.98 -2.42 17.71
N VAL A 56 1.73 -1.31 17.66
CA VAL A 56 3.14 -1.22 18.08
C VAL A 56 3.32 0.03 18.93
N VAL A 57 3.62 -0.12 20.23
CA VAL A 57 3.67 1.02 21.15
C VAL A 57 4.88 0.94 22.08
N PRO A 58 5.74 1.98 22.13
CA PRO A 58 6.77 2.11 23.16
C PRO A 58 6.12 2.45 24.50
N TRP A 59 6.39 1.65 25.53
CA TRP A 59 5.89 1.87 26.88
C TRP A 59 6.78 1.16 27.92
N ALA A 60 6.98 1.77 29.08
CA ALA A 60 7.76 1.17 30.18
C ALA A 60 9.16 0.69 29.75
N ASN A 61 9.86 1.47 28.89
CA ASN A 61 11.16 1.12 28.28
C ASN A 61 11.16 -0.19 27.48
N ARG A 62 10.02 -0.54 26.90
CA ARG A 62 9.83 -1.70 26.02
C ARG A 62 9.06 -1.30 24.78
N LEU A 63 9.09 -2.14 23.76
CA LEU A 63 8.20 -2.04 22.63
C LEU A 63 7.15 -3.15 22.75
N TRP A 64 5.89 -2.76 22.85
CA TRP A 64 4.75 -3.68 22.98
C TRP A 64 4.11 -3.88 21.63
N VAL A 65 3.83 -5.15 21.31
CA VAL A 65 3.27 -5.54 20.02
C VAL A 65 2.11 -6.51 20.22
N VAL A 66 1.02 -6.26 19.53
CA VAL A 66 -0.14 -7.14 19.47
C VAL A 66 -0.39 -7.49 18.02
N THR A 67 -0.56 -8.78 17.72
CA THR A 67 -0.95 -9.25 16.40
C THR A 67 -2.45 -9.15 16.18
N TYR A 68 -2.85 -9.17 14.92
CA TYR A 68 -4.21 -8.97 14.48
C TYR A 68 -4.79 -10.25 13.90
N SER A 69 -5.95 -10.68 14.40
CA SER A 69 -6.69 -11.80 13.85
C SER A 69 -8.14 -11.42 13.60
N PRO A 70 -8.57 -11.28 12.35
CA PRO A 70 -9.93 -10.86 12.05
C PRO A 70 -10.99 -11.96 12.25
N HIS A 71 -10.59 -13.23 12.40
CA HIS A 71 -11.51 -14.35 12.35
C HIS A 71 -11.74 -15.05 13.68
N GLU A 72 -10.86 -14.90 14.65
CA GLU A 72 -10.94 -15.58 15.94
C GLU A 72 -10.83 -14.59 17.10
N PRO A 73 -11.97 -13.98 17.51
CA PRO A 73 -11.96 -13.00 18.61
C PRO A 73 -11.81 -13.63 20.01
N PHE A 74 -11.84 -14.96 20.12
CA PHE A 74 -11.88 -15.66 21.40
C PHE A 74 -10.69 -16.63 21.55
N GLY A 75 -9.55 -16.12 22.03
CA GLY A 75 -8.43 -16.95 22.41
C GLY A 75 -7.72 -17.61 21.23
N SER A 76 -7.37 -16.82 20.22
CA SER A 76 -6.50 -17.27 19.10
C SER A 76 -5.08 -17.57 19.58
N ASP A 77 -4.25 -18.18 18.71
CA ASP A 77 -2.82 -18.37 18.98
C ASP A 77 -2.02 -17.06 18.99
N ASP A 78 -2.64 -15.96 18.60
CA ASP A 78 -2.06 -14.62 18.61
C ASP A 78 -1.78 -14.15 20.04
N LYS A 79 -0.69 -13.41 20.21
CA LYS A 79 -0.14 -13.08 21.51
C LYS A 79 0.11 -11.59 21.69
N LEU A 80 0.34 -11.22 22.95
CA LEU A 80 1.01 -9.98 23.33
C LEU A 80 2.52 -10.25 23.39
N TYR A 81 3.30 -9.43 22.71
CA TYR A 81 4.76 -9.50 22.68
C TYR A 81 5.36 -8.26 23.34
N GLU A 82 6.43 -8.48 24.06
CA GLU A 82 7.29 -7.47 24.65
C GLU A 82 8.67 -7.57 24.00
N ILE A 83 9.18 -6.48 23.44
CA ILE A 83 10.52 -6.42 22.85
C ILE A 83 11.39 -5.53 23.72
N THR A 84 12.51 -6.09 24.16
CA THR A 84 13.48 -5.37 25.01
C THR A 84 14.32 -4.39 24.19
N PRO A 85 15.03 -3.43 24.83
CA PRO A 85 15.99 -2.57 24.13
C PRO A 85 17.09 -3.34 23.40
N GLU A 86 17.42 -4.55 23.86
CA GLU A 86 18.41 -5.46 23.28
C GLU A 86 17.83 -6.28 22.10
N LEU A 87 16.56 -6.09 21.77
CA LEU A 87 15.80 -6.81 20.74
C LEU A 87 15.51 -8.28 21.10
N ASP A 88 15.40 -8.61 22.38
CA ASP A 88 14.86 -9.89 22.80
C ASP A 88 13.34 -9.88 22.74
N GLU A 89 12.75 -10.95 22.20
CA GLU A 89 11.29 -11.14 22.14
C GLU A 89 10.82 -11.94 23.35
N ILE A 90 9.85 -11.39 24.07
CA ILE A 90 9.19 -12.05 25.19
C ILE A 90 7.70 -12.21 24.87
N ILE A 91 7.24 -13.45 24.78
CA ILE A 91 5.81 -13.75 24.66
C ILE A 91 5.21 -13.69 26.06
N ARG A 92 4.21 -12.82 26.26
CA ARG A 92 3.62 -12.60 27.58
C ARG A 92 2.70 -13.73 27.97
N GLU A 93 2.82 -14.20 29.24
CA GLU A 93 1.98 -15.27 29.79
C GLU A 93 0.50 -14.84 29.94
N GLU A 94 0.26 -13.54 30.11
CA GLU A 94 -1.08 -12.96 30.27
C GLU A 94 -1.88 -12.92 28.95
N SER A 95 -1.26 -13.36 27.85
CA SER A 95 -1.90 -13.34 26.52
C SER A 95 -3.16 -14.18 26.48
N ILE A 96 -4.26 -13.58 26.03
CA ILE A 96 -5.54 -14.25 25.79
C ILE A 96 -5.92 -14.32 24.31
N GLY A 97 -5.01 -13.98 23.45
CA GLY A 97 -5.15 -13.95 22.01
C GLY A 97 -4.81 -12.60 21.42
N GLY A 98 -4.79 -12.55 20.09
CA GLY A 98 -4.56 -11.34 19.33
C GLY A 98 -5.82 -10.50 19.19
N THR A 99 -5.63 -9.24 18.86
CA THR A 99 -6.71 -8.30 18.61
C THR A 99 -6.30 -7.29 17.55
N PRO A 100 -7.24 -6.58 16.94
CA PRO A 100 -6.90 -5.49 16.05
C PRO A 100 -6.30 -4.28 16.78
N ALA A 101 -6.09 -3.25 16.04
CA ALA A 101 -5.21 -2.13 16.27
C ALA A 101 -5.64 -1.08 17.32
N ASN A 102 -6.29 -1.46 18.42
CA ASN A 102 -6.57 -0.50 19.47
C ASN A 102 -5.35 -0.28 20.36
N ARG A 103 -5.07 0.95 20.65
CA ARG A 103 -4.07 1.38 21.60
C ARG A 103 -4.37 2.80 22.08
N GLY A 104 -4.11 3.03 23.35
CA GLY A 104 -4.28 4.33 23.96
C GLY A 104 -3.51 4.43 25.28
N ILE A 105 -2.95 5.59 25.56
CA ILE A 105 -2.29 5.89 26.82
C ILE A 105 -3.26 6.67 27.69
N HIS A 106 -3.64 6.09 28.81
CA HIS A 106 -4.42 6.78 29.82
C HIS A 106 -3.48 7.50 30.82
N LYS A 107 -3.24 8.79 30.55
CA LYS A 107 -2.30 9.60 31.33
C LYS A 107 -2.64 9.64 32.85
N PRO A 108 -3.91 9.84 33.27
CA PRO A 108 -4.23 9.93 34.69
C PRO A 108 -3.83 8.68 35.52
N SER A 109 -4.02 7.49 34.97
CA SER A 109 -3.64 6.24 35.65
C SER A 109 -2.26 5.73 35.25
N ASN A 110 -1.56 6.43 34.32
CA ASN A 110 -0.25 6.06 33.81
C ASN A 110 -0.21 4.60 33.28
N GLN A 111 -1.15 4.26 32.40
CA GLN A 111 -1.30 2.95 31.78
C GLN A 111 -1.38 3.03 30.28
N LEU A 112 -0.79 2.04 29.61
CA LEU A 112 -1.03 1.72 28.22
C LEU A 112 -2.17 0.70 28.12
N PHE A 113 -3.18 1.00 27.31
CA PHE A 113 -4.19 0.03 26.86
C PHE A 113 -3.87 -0.37 25.41
N ILE A 114 -3.64 -1.67 25.19
CA ILE A 114 -3.29 -2.25 23.90
C ILE A 114 -3.98 -3.61 23.75
N GLY A 115 -4.80 -3.80 22.72
CA GLY A 115 -5.68 -4.98 22.69
C GLY A 115 -6.57 -5.04 23.94
N PRO A 116 -6.74 -6.21 24.54
CA PRO A 116 -7.46 -6.39 25.79
C PRO A 116 -6.57 -6.19 27.03
N TYR A 117 -5.38 -5.60 26.88
CA TYR A 117 -4.38 -5.50 27.93
C TYR A 117 -4.27 -4.09 28.47
N ALA A 118 -4.12 -3.97 29.78
CA ALA A 118 -3.75 -2.76 30.49
C ALA A 118 -2.37 -2.95 31.10
N ILE A 119 -1.39 -2.13 30.70
CA ILE A 119 0.01 -2.25 31.08
C ILE A 119 0.40 -1.02 31.89
N ASP A 120 0.85 -1.20 33.11
CA ASP A 120 1.27 -0.10 33.98
C ASP A 120 2.66 0.45 33.59
N LYS A 121 3.08 1.51 34.27
CA LYS A 121 4.38 2.16 34.06
C LYS A 121 5.60 1.26 34.33
N ASP A 122 5.43 0.17 35.07
CA ASP A 122 6.47 -0.78 35.44
C ASP A 122 6.46 -2.02 34.50
N GLY A 123 5.51 -2.10 33.58
CA GLY A 123 5.37 -3.19 32.60
C GLY A 123 4.54 -4.37 33.12
N ASN A 124 3.83 -4.23 34.23
CA ASN A 124 2.90 -5.25 34.68
C ASN A 124 1.63 -5.25 33.83
N VAL A 125 1.23 -6.43 33.37
CA VAL A 125 0.11 -6.62 32.44
C VAL A 125 -1.12 -7.10 33.22
N ARG A 126 -2.27 -6.50 32.93
CA ARG A 126 -3.59 -6.96 33.35
C ARG A 126 -4.47 -7.15 32.13
N THR A 127 -5.40 -8.10 32.19
CA THR A 127 -6.19 -8.51 31.04
C THR A 127 -7.68 -8.25 31.26
N ILE A 128 -8.34 -7.68 30.27
CA ILE A 128 -9.79 -7.59 30.19
C ILE A 128 -10.28 -8.90 29.54
N SER A 129 -11.00 -9.74 30.30
CA SER A 129 -11.44 -11.04 29.80
C SER A 129 -12.49 -10.92 28.67
N TYR A 130 -12.56 -11.94 27.82
CA TYR A 130 -13.56 -12.01 26.75
C TYR A 130 -15.00 -12.06 27.25
N ASP A 131 -15.24 -12.55 28.48
CA ASP A 131 -16.56 -12.52 29.11
C ASP A 131 -17.06 -11.09 29.31
N ARG A 132 -16.14 -10.16 29.53
CA ARG A 132 -16.43 -8.71 29.67
C ARG A 132 -16.53 -8.02 28.32
N ILE A 133 -15.60 -8.33 27.41
CA ILE A 133 -15.57 -7.76 26.05
C ILE A 133 -15.43 -8.89 25.04
N PRO A 134 -16.55 -9.43 24.51
CA PRO A 134 -16.52 -10.59 23.62
C PRO A 134 -16.12 -10.28 22.19
N GLY A 135 -15.84 -9.03 21.82
CA GLY A 135 -15.37 -8.61 20.50
C GLY A 135 -13.91 -8.20 20.49
N ARG A 136 -13.35 -8.08 19.29
CA ARG A 136 -11.97 -7.58 19.12
C ARG A 136 -11.92 -6.08 19.36
N PRO A 137 -11.10 -5.58 20.30
CA PRO A 137 -10.93 -4.15 20.53
C PRO A 137 -10.31 -3.47 19.31
N THR A 138 -10.89 -2.36 18.83
CA THR A 138 -10.40 -1.62 17.66
C THR A 138 -10.06 -0.17 17.93
N GLY A 139 -10.62 0.41 18.97
CA GLY A 139 -10.34 1.80 19.31
C GLY A 139 -10.56 2.10 20.78
N ILE A 140 -9.74 3.01 21.31
CA ILE A 140 -9.81 3.51 22.68
C ILE A 140 -9.89 5.02 22.64
N ALA A 141 -10.71 5.62 23.52
CA ALA A 141 -10.84 7.04 23.67
C ALA A 141 -11.02 7.43 25.15
N ALA A 142 -10.69 8.65 25.51
CA ALA A 142 -11.01 9.18 26.84
C ALA A 142 -12.52 9.26 27.03
N HIS A 143 -12.99 8.92 28.23
CA HIS A 143 -14.40 9.04 28.60
C HIS A 143 -14.86 10.51 28.58
N LEU A 144 -16.08 10.78 28.09
CA LEU A 144 -16.54 12.16 27.85
C LEU A 144 -16.75 12.98 29.14
N THR A 145 -17.13 12.33 30.25
CA THR A 145 -17.50 12.99 31.52
C THR A 145 -16.65 12.60 32.72
N ASP A 146 -15.93 11.48 32.65
CA ASP A 146 -15.02 10.98 33.68
C ASP A 146 -13.71 10.43 33.07
N PRO A 147 -12.91 11.31 32.42
CA PRO A 147 -11.68 10.89 31.75
C PRO A 147 -10.53 10.54 32.72
N GLU A 148 -10.69 10.80 34.03
CA GLU A 148 -9.68 10.46 35.06
C GLU A 148 -9.75 9.00 35.49
N HIS A 149 -10.94 8.37 35.41
CA HIS A 149 -11.13 7.03 35.94
C HIS A 149 -11.60 6.03 34.89
N ARG A 150 -12.01 6.50 33.72
CA ARG A 150 -12.70 5.67 32.73
C ARG A 150 -12.22 5.95 31.32
N ILE A 151 -12.28 4.91 30.50
CA ILE A 151 -12.07 4.98 29.05
C ILE A 151 -13.28 4.43 28.31
N LEU A 152 -13.43 4.87 27.08
CA LEU A 152 -14.37 4.28 26.12
C LEU A 152 -13.62 3.34 25.20
N LEU A 153 -14.19 2.16 24.91
CA LEU A 153 -13.60 1.15 24.04
C LEU A 153 -14.61 0.69 23.00
N ALA A 154 -14.20 0.76 21.73
CA ALA A 154 -14.96 0.21 20.61
C ALA A 154 -14.40 -1.15 20.18
N THR A 155 -15.28 -2.03 19.72
CA THR A 155 -14.91 -3.34 19.20
C THR A 155 -15.33 -3.52 17.74
N MET A 156 -14.78 -4.52 17.10
CA MET A 156 -15.16 -4.86 15.73
C MET A 156 -16.52 -5.57 15.64
N GLU A 157 -16.83 -6.48 16.58
CA GLU A 157 -17.98 -7.37 16.45
C GLU A 157 -18.93 -7.40 17.65
N SER A 158 -18.72 -6.63 18.70
CA SER A 158 -19.58 -6.77 19.87
C SER A 158 -20.27 -5.49 20.33
N GLY A 159 -19.57 -4.37 20.34
CA GLY A 159 -20.20 -3.14 20.72
C GLY A 159 -19.24 -2.07 21.23
N PHE A 160 -19.76 -1.20 22.06
CA PHE A 160 -19.14 -0.02 22.59
C PHE A 160 -19.24 -0.06 24.12
N TYR A 161 -18.12 0.12 24.78
CA TYR A 161 -17.95 -0.15 26.20
C TYR A 161 -17.40 1.07 26.95
N ASP A 162 -17.84 1.19 28.18
CA ASP A 162 -17.30 2.06 29.20
C ASP A 162 -16.52 1.20 30.20
N ILE A 163 -15.25 1.52 30.45
CA ILE A 163 -14.31 0.71 31.23
C ILE A 163 -13.69 1.53 32.35
N ASP A 164 -13.76 1.00 33.56
CA ASP A 164 -13.00 1.52 34.70
C ASP A 164 -11.52 1.10 34.59
N VAL A 165 -10.61 2.07 34.59
CA VAL A 165 -9.18 1.83 34.33
C VAL A 165 -8.47 1.11 35.49
N ASN A 166 -9.04 1.14 36.70
CA ASN A 166 -8.46 0.53 37.89
C ASN A 166 -8.92 -0.91 38.09
N THR A 167 -10.21 -1.16 37.90
CA THR A 167 -10.81 -2.50 38.10
C THR A 167 -10.92 -3.32 36.86
N LEU A 168 -10.82 -2.69 35.67
CA LEU A 168 -11.09 -3.26 34.36
C LEU A 168 -12.53 -3.82 34.21
N GLU A 169 -13.45 -3.32 35.04
CA GLU A 169 -14.86 -3.58 34.83
C GLU A 169 -15.35 -2.87 33.59
N ALA A 170 -16.07 -3.61 32.75
CA ALA A 170 -16.60 -3.14 31.47
C ALA A 170 -18.12 -3.14 31.45
N VAL A 171 -18.72 -2.02 31.06
CA VAL A 171 -20.16 -1.88 30.86
C VAL A 171 -20.43 -1.67 29.38
N CYS A 172 -21.20 -2.57 28.76
CA CYS A 172 -21.61 -2.40 27.37
C CYS A 172 -22.67 -1.29 27.28
N LEU A 173 -22.32 -0.19 26.64
CA LEU A 173 -23.24 0.93 26.42
C LEU A 173 -24.14 0.66 25.19
N TYR A 174 -23.57 0.13 24.11
CA TYR A 174 -24.27 -0.20 22.87
C TYR A 174 -23.76 -1.53 22.34
N LYS A 175 -24.65 -2.43 22.00
CA LYS A 175 -24.33 -3.68 21.29
C LYS A 175 -24.33 -3.42 19.80
N ASP A 176 -23.47 -4.11 19.07
CA ASP A 176 -23.55 -4.14 17.62
C ASP A 176 -24.47 -5.27 17.12
N GLY A 177 -24.79 -5.23 15.81
CA GLY A 177 -25.66 -6.20 15.20
C GLY A 177 -25.12 -7.64 15.25
N ASN A 178 -23.80 -7.84 15.26
CA ASN A 178 -23.18 -9.16 15.36
C ASN A 178 -23.39 -9.75 16.75
N GLN A 179 -23.17 -8.97 17.81
CA GLN A 179 -23.40 -9.41 19.19
C GLN A 179 -24.87 -9.75 19.44
N MET A 180 -25.79 -8.92 18.94
CA MET A 180 -27.21 -9.18 19.06
C MET A 180 -27.63 -10.50 18.38
N ARG A 181 -27.06 -10.83 17.22
CA ARG A 181 -27.29 -12.11 16.53
C ARG A 181 -26.73 -13.29 17.29
N ARG A 182 -25.54 -13.16 17.88
CA ARG A 182 -24.94 -14.20 18.76
C ARG A 182 -25.83 -14.49 19.97
N GLU A 183 -26.49 -13.48 20.50
CA GLU A 183 -27.44 -13.60 21.59
C GLU A 183 -28.83 -14.11 21.14
N GLY A 184 -29.00 -14.46 19.87
CA GLY A 184 -30.21 -15.10 19.35
C GLY A 184 -31.25 -14.15 18.76
N ALA A 185 -30.95 -12.86 18.60
CA ALA A 185 -31.84 -11.94 17.90
C ALA A 185 -32.00 -12.33 16.43
N LYS A 186 -33.21 -12.23 15.89
CA LYS A 186 -33.60 -12.64 14.53
C LYS A 186 -34.21 -11.46 13.77
N GLY A 187 -34.11 -11.52 12.44
CA GLY A 187 -34.69 -10.51 11.56
C GLY A 187 -33.77 -9.30 11.36
N ASP A 188 -34.34 -8.22 10.86
CA ASP A 188 -33.64 -6.96 10.69
C ASP A 188 -33.43 -6.34 12.07
N LEU A 189 -32.15 -6.28 12.46
CA LEU A 189 -31.76 -5.65 13.71
C LEU A 189 -31.54 -4.17 13.42
N ALA A 190 -32.26 -3.30 14.07
CA ALA A 190 -31.88 -1.88 14.10
C ALA A 190 -30.53 -1.79 14.81
N PRO A 191 -29.48 -1.31 14.15
CA PRO A 191 -28.18 -1.18 14.78
C PRO A 191 -28.26 -0.15 15.90
N LEU A 192 -27.88 -0.51 17.10
CA LEU A 192 -27.70 0.43 18.21
C LEU A 192 -26.48 1.29 17.97
N LEU A 193 -25.46 0.76 17.25
CA LEU A 193 -24.36 1.52 16.67
C LEU A 193 -24.70 1.88 15.21
N PRO A 194 -24.15 2.97 14.68
CA PRO A 194 -24.38 3.39 13.30
C PRO A 194 -23.69 2.52 12.25
N GLY A 195 -23.61 1.23 12.46
CA GLY A 195 -22.97 0.19 11.65
C GLY A 195 -22.15 -0.75 12.52
N TYR A 196 -21.47 -1.72 11.89
CA TYR A 196 -20.64 -2.72 12.55
C TYR A 196 -19.28 -2.85 11.85
N HIS A 197 -18.42 -3.74 12.35
CA HIS A 197 -17.01 -3.80 12.00
C HIS A 197 -16.28 -2.51 12.36
N GLY A 198 -16.32 -2.13 13.65
CA GLY A 198 -15.65 -0.96 14.18
C GLY A 198 -14.17 -0.90 13.84
N LYS A 199 -13.66 0.30 13.57
CA LYS A 199 -12.28 0.59 13.22
C LYS A 199 -11.67 1.66 14.11
N GLY A 200 -11.73 2.92 13.70
CA GLY A 200 -11.19 4.04 14.45
C GLY A 200 -12.12 4.53 15.55
N PHE A 201 -11.52 5.05 16.62
CA PHE A 201 -12.24 5.64 17.72
C PHE A 201 -11.38 6.71 18.43
N TYR A 202 -11.94 7.86 18.70
CA TYR A 202 -11.27 8.98 19.36
C TYR A 202 -12.26 9.90 20.04
N SER A 203 -11.87 10.63 21.05
CA SER A 203 -12.75 11.61 21.71
C SER A 203 -12.13 13.00 21.81
N GLY A 204 -12.96 14.01 21.71
CA GLY A 204 -12.61 15.43 21.83
C GLY A 204 -13.79 16.32 21.47
N GLN A 205 -13.71 17.60 21.83
CA GLN A 205 -14.74 18.59 21.52
C GLN A 205 -16.16 18.18 21.97
N GLY A 206 -16.24 17.42 23.11
CA GLY A 206 -17.49 16.96 23.69
C GLY A 206 -18.13 15.77 22.99
N VAL A 207 -17.46 15.13 22.05
CA VAL A 207 -17.97 13.95 21.35
C VAL A 207 -16.97 12.81 21.32
N ALA A 208 -17.46 11.59 21.18
CA ALA A 208 -16.68 10.42 20.78
C ALA A 208 -16.94 10.16 19.28
N VAL A 209 -15.89 10.03 18.50
CA VAL A 209 -15.95 9.82 17.05
C VAL A 209 -15.62 8.36 16.75
N PHE A 210 -16.51 7.71 16.02
CA PHE A 210 -16.44 6.28 15.69
C PHE A 210 -16.44 6.09 14.18
N SER A 211 -15.68 5.12 13.70
CA SER A 211 -15.74 4.68 12.31
C SER A 211 -15.85 3.17 12.18
N ASN A 212 -16.34 2.72 11.03
CA ASN A 212 -16.47 1.30 10.72
C ASN A 212 -16.38 1.04 9.20
N ASN A 213 -16.22 -0.23 8.84
CA ASN A 213 -16.32 -0.68 7.45
C ASN A 213 -17.78 -0.78 7.00
N GLY A 214 -18.68 -0.90 7.94
CA GLY A 214 -20.12 -0.89 7.78
C GLY A 214 -20.71 -1.96 6.89
N GLU A 215 -21.96 -1.75 6.60
CA GLU A 215 -22.80 -2.53 5.73
C GLU A 215 -22.39 -2.31 4.25
N GLU A 216 -22.94 -3.13 3.36
CA GLU A 216 -22.80 -3.03 1.91
C GLU A 216 -21.35 -3.17 1.38
N GLY A 217 -20.39 -3.63 2.20
CA GLY A 217 -19.00 -3.77 1.80
C GLY A 217 -18.80 -4.56 0.50
N GLN A 218 -19.46 -5.71 0.35
CA GLN A 218 -19.37 -6.53 -0.86
C GLN A 218 -20.02 -5.87 -2.08
N LEU A 219 -21.09 -5.11 -1.90
CA LEU A 219 -21.75 -4.39 -2.99
C LEU A 219 -20.91 -3.18 -3.40
N ALA A 220 -20.36 -2.46 -2.45
CA ALA A 220 -19.48 -1.32 -2.69
C ALA A 220 -18.19 -1.69 -3.44
N GLN A 221 -17.71 -2.93 -3.30
CA GLN A 221 -16.61 -3.46 -4.12
C GLN A 221 -16.96 -3.58 -5.60
N LYS A 222 -18.21 -3.82 -5.90
CA LYS A 222 -18.70 -4.04 -7.29
C LYS A 222 -19.24 -2.77 -7.91
N GLN A 223 -19.72 -1.85 -7.10
CA GLN A 223 -20.38 -0.61 -7.50
C GLN A 223 -19.77 0.55 -6.72
N PHE A 224 -18.90 1.31 -7.36
CA PHE A 224 -18.10 2.37 -6.75
C PHE A 224 -18.91 3.53 -6.16
N ASP A 225 -20.18 3.66 -6.51
CA ASP A 225 -21.10 4.69 -6.04
C ASP A 225 -21.96 4.26 -4.84
N ILE A 226 -21.81 3.02 -4.37
CA ILE A 226 -22.50 2.54 -3.18
C ILE A 226 -21.79 3.05 -1.91
N PRO A 227 -22.47 3.81 -1.04
CA PRO A 227 -21.93 4.21 0.25
C PRO A 227 -21.67 2.98 1.14
N SER A 228 -20.48 2.89 1.73
CA SER A 228 -20.10 1.80 2.62
C SER A 228 -19.31 2.31 3.80
N GLY A 229 -19.61 1.80 4.99
CA GLY A 229 -18.98 2.25 6.22
C GLY A 229 -19.63 3.52 6.81
N CYS A 230 -19.05 4.05 7.84
CA CYS A 230 -19.45 5.36 8.35
C CYS A 230 -18.34 6.04 9.17
N LEU A 231 -18.46 7.34 9.25
CA LEU A 231 -17.90 8.22 10.27
C LEU A 231 -19.09 8.77 11.07
N ALA A 232 -19.09 8.61 12.38
CA ALA A 232 -20.19 9.02 13.25
C ALA A 232 -19.68 9.67 14.55
N GLU A 233 -20.51 10.55 15.13
CA GLU A 233 -20.30 11.19 16.43
C GLU A 233 -21.31 10.67 17.45
N TRP A 234 -20.85 10.52 18.69
CA TRP A 234 -21.67 10.29 19.88
C TRP A 234 -21.44 11.41 20.89
N ASP A 235 -22.50 12.06 21.32
CA ASP A 235 -22.44 13.21 22.26
C ASP A 235 -22.58 12.79 23.73
N GLY A 236 -22.52 11.50 24.03
CA GLY A 236 -22.81 10.93 25.34
C GLY A 236 -24.23 10.39 25.45
N LYS A 237 -25.06 10.61 24.43
CA LYS A 237 -26.46 10.21 24.43
C LYS A 237 -26.91 9.68 23.07
N ASP A 238 -26.74 10.46 22.02
CA ASP A 238 -27.24 10.16 20.67
C ASP A 238 -26.11 10.04 19.66
N TRP A 239 -26.28 9.15 18.65
CA TRP A 239 -25.41 8.99 17.52
C TRP A 239 -25.84 9.86 16.36
N LYS A 240 -24.87 10.50 15.70
CA LYS A 240 -25.04 11.26 14.46
C LYS A 240 -24.09 10.73 13.40
N VAL A 241 -24.61 10.16 12.32
CA VAL A 241 -23.80 9.78 11.14
C VAL A 241 -23.38 11.05 10.39
N ILE A 242 -22.09 11.21 10.18
CA ILE A 242 -21.47 12.34 9.50
C ILE A 242 -21.29 12.07 8.02
N ARG A 243 -20.73 10.88 7.68
CA ARG A 243 -20.48 10.48 6.29
C ARG A 243 -20.50 8.98 6.14
N ARG A 244 -21.04 8.48 5.01
CA ARG A 244 -21.08 7.06 4.65
C ARG A 244 -19.94 6.71 3.70
N ASN A 245 -18.72 6.66 4.23
CA ASN A 245 -17.53 6.07 3.62
C ASN A 245 -16.75 5.30 4.68
N GLN A 246 -15.79 4.50 4.25
CA GLN A 246 -14.91 3.80 5.17
C GLN A 246 -13.86 4.75 5.74
N PHE A 247 -13.71 4.73 7.05
CA PHE A 247 -12.64 5.42 7.76
C PHE A 247 -11.97 4.41 8.70
N THR A 248 -10.65 4.48 8.78
CA THR A 248 -9.84 3.50 9.51
C THR A 248 -9.09 4.10 10.68
N GLU A 249 -8.59 5.34 10.54
CA GLU A 249 -7.94 6.06 11.63
C GLU A 249 -8.77 7.25 12.04
N ILE A 250 -8.92 7.43 13.35
CA ILE A 250 -9.40 8.66 13.97
C ILE A 250 -8.41 9.04 15.05
N THR A 251 -7.89 10.24 15.00
CA THR A 251 -6.82 10.72 15.89
C THR A 251 -6.87 12.25 16.02
N GLY A 252 -5.89 12.83 16.67
CA GLY A 252 -5.67 14.26 16.77
C GLY A 252 -4.20 14.58 17.06
N PRO A 253 -3.85 15.82 17.33
CA PRO A 253 -2.48 16.22 17.68
C PRO A 253 -1.87 15.42 18.85
N GLY A 254 -2.66 15.00 19.81
CA GLY A 254 -2.21 14.22 20.96
C GLY A 254 -2.03 12.73 20.69
N GLY A 255 -2.44 12.25 19.51
CA GLY A 255 -2.30 10.84 19.10
C GLY A 255 -2.91 9.88 20.11
N ILE A 256 -2.24 8.76 20.36
CA ILE A 256 -2.72 7.71 21.28
C ILE A 256 -2.82 8.13 22.75
N ALA A 257 -2.23 9.28 23.12
CA ALA A 257 -2.32 9.84 24.46
C ALA A 257 -3.48 10.83 24.65
N GLY A 258 -4.30 11.03 23.61
CA GLY A 258 -5.39 12.01 23.59
C GLY A 258 -4.91 13.45 23.45
N ASN A 259 -5.77 14.33 22.98
CA ASN A 259 -5.48 15.75 22.80
C ASN A 259 -5.20 16.44 24.15
N GLU A 260 -4.24 17.38 24.15
CA GLU A 260 -3.91 18.13 25.35
C GLU A 260 -5.03 19.12 25.71
N ASN A 261 -5.64 19.73 24.68
CA ASN A 261 -6.78 20.62 24.80
C ASN A 261 -8.01 19.99 24.14
N PRO A 262 -8.65 19.00 24.81
CA PRO A 262 -9.69 18.20 24.16
C PRO A 262 -10.94 18.98 23.75
N THR A 263 -11.09 20.22 24.21
CA THR A 263 -12.20 21.10 23.81
C THR A 263 -11.95 21.89 22.51
N THR A 264 -10.67 22.10 22.16
CA THR A 264 -10.28 22.98 21.05
C THR A 264 -9.43 22.32 19.99
N ASP A 265 -8.62 21.33 20.35
CA ASP A 265 -7.75 20.62 19.41
C ASP A 265 -8.59 19.90 18.34
N PRO A 266 -8.15 19.88 17.10
CA PRO A 266 -8.86 19.20 16.02
C PRO A 266 -8.89 17.68 16.21
N ILE A 267 -9.89 17.05 15.57
CA ILE A 267 -9.94 15.62 15.36
C ILE A 267 -9.74 15.36 13.87
N TRP A 268 -8.81 14.49 13.53
CA TRP A 268 -8.55 14.06 12.15
C TRP A 268 -9.07 12.64 11.94
N ALA A 269 -9.59 12.38 10.74
CA ALA A 269 -9.96 11.03 10.36
C ALA A 269 -9.48 10.75 8.93
N THR A 270 -8.86 9.58 8.72
CA THR A 270 -8.46 9.10 7.41
C THR A 270 -9.35 7.95 6.99
N GLY A 271 -9.82 8.05 5.78
CA GLY A 271 -10.67 7.07 5.15
C GLY A 271 -10.45 7.02 3.64
N TRP A 272 -11.31 6.33 2.95
CA TRP A 272 -11.22 6.19 1.51
C TRP A 272 -12.57 5.82 0.91
N ASP A 273 -12.66 6.06 -0.38
CA ASP A 273 -13.68 5.51 -1.25
C ASP A 273 -12.99 4.96 -2.52
N TYR A 274 -13.78 4.52 -3.47
CA TYR A 274 -13.23 4.02 -4.73
C TYR A 274 -12.42 5.09 -5.48
N LYS A 275 -12.77 6.36 -5.34
CA LYS A 275 -12.18 7.50 -6.07
C LYS A 275 -10.80 7.90 -5.53
N SER A 276 -10.65 7.99 -4.21
CA SER A 276 -9.47 8.58 -3.57
C SER A 276 -9.41 8.31 -2.07
N VAL A 277 -8.32 8.71 -1.43
CA VAL A 277 -8.22 8.83 0.03
C VAL A 277 -9.08 10.02 0.47
N ILE A 278 -9.71 9.90 1.63
CA ILE A 278 -10.50 10.96 2.28
C ILE A 278 -9.80 11.35 3.58
N LEU A 279 -9.47 12.61 3.71
CA LEU A 279 -9.01 13.21 4.96
C LEU A 279 -10.13 14.11 5.50
N ALA A 280 -10.58 13.82 6.70
CA ALA A 280 -11.59 14.60 7.39
C ALA A 280 -10.99 15.32 8.60
N ILE A 281 -11.48 16.50 8.88
CA ILE A 281 -11.13 17.28 10.07
C ILE A 281 -12.38 17.80 10.73
N ARG A 282 -12.45 17.65 12.05
CA ARG A 282 -13.44 18.29 12.91
C ARG A 282 -12.80 19.44 13.69
N GLU A 283 -13.42 20.59 13.60
CA GLU A 283 -13.02 21.77 14.37
C GLU A 283 -14.21 22.28 15.21
N PRO A 284 -13.95 22.90 16.37
CA PRO A 284 -15.00 23.54 17.16
C PRO A 284 -15.78 24.53 16.28
N GLU A 285 -17.09 24.64 16.50
CA GLU A 285 -18.01 25.56 15.81
C GLU A 285 -18.22 25.30 14.32
N LYS A 286 -17.18 24.86 13.57
CA LYS A 286 -17.28 24.54 12.14
C LYS A 286 -17.80 23.13 11.86
N GLY A 287 -17.55 22.18 12.78
CA GLY A 287 -17.84 20.78 12.55
C GLY A 287 -16.85 20.15 11.55
N TRP A 288 -17.33 19.29 10.66
CA TRP A 288 -16.53 18.51 9.75
C TRP A 288 -16.27 19.19 8.41
N SER A 289 -15.00 19.11 7.96
CA SER A 289 -14.57 19.45 6.61
C SER A 289 -13.84 18.26 6.00
N PHE A 290 -13.90 18.12 4.67
CA PHE A 290 -13.37 16.97 3.94
C PHE A 290 -12.44 17.40 2.84
N TYR A 291 -11.35 16.65 2.68
CA TYR A 291 -10.31 16.80 1.67
C TYR A 291 -10.05 15.46 1.00
N ARG A 292 -9.52 15.49 -0.21
CA ARG A 292 -9.13 14.27 -0.95
C ARG A 292 -7.65 14.25 -1.24
N LEU A 293 -7.03 13.06 -1.11
CA LEU A 293 -5.65 12.81 -1.47
C LEU A 293 -5.61 11.67 -2.50
N PRO A 294 -4.62 11.63 -3.39
CA PRO A 294 -4.49 10.55 -4.36
C PRO A 294 -4.03 9.24 -3.71
N LYS A 295 -4.34 8.10 -4.36
CA LYS A 295 -3.84 6.78 -4.01
C LYS A 295 -2.59 6.46 -4.85
N ALA A 296 -1.50 6.04 -4.23
CA ALA A 296 -0.34 5.52 -4.95
C ALA A 296 -0.57 4.08 -5.41
N SER A 297 -1.30 3.29 -4.64
CA SER A 297 -1.64 1.92 -4.98
C SER A 297 -3.12 1.63 -4.68
N PHE A 298 -3.73 0.84 -5.55
CA PHE A 298 -5.06 0.27 -5.37
C PHE A 298 -5.01 -1.14 -4.75
N ALA A 299 -3.82 -1.72 -4.57
CA ALA A 299 -3.66 -3.03 -3.95
C ALA A 299 -4.15 -3.06 -2.50
N TYR A 300 -4.14 -1.91 -1.83
CA TYR A 300 -4.63 -1.76 -0.47
C TYR A 300 -6.16 -1.72 -0.35
N ASP A 301 -6.89 -1.64 -1.45
CA ASP A 301 -8.36 -1.71 -1.43
C ASP A 301 -8.88 -3.11 -1.08
N GLY A 302 -8.00 -4.11 -1.01
CA GLY A 302 -8.27 -5.44 -0.46
C GLY A 302 -9.24 -6.30 -1.26
N ALA A 303 -9.16 -7.61 -1.02
CA ALA A 303 -10.01 -8.59 -1.72
C ALA A 303 -11.49 -8.55 -1.29
N HIS A 304 -11.79 -7.92 -0.19
CA HIS A 304 -13.14 -7.82 0.38
C HIS A 304 -13.62 -6.37 0.55
N GLY A 305 -12.95 -5.43 -0.16
CA GLY A 305 -13.32 -4.02 -0.22
C GLY A 305 -12.96 -3.22 1.02
N TRP A 306 -12.20 -3.81 1.92
CA TRP A 306 -11.65 -3.14 3.08
C TRP A 306 -10.17 -2.85 2.84
N ASN A 307 -9.67 -1.79 3.46
CA ASN A 307 -8.26 -1.50 3.39
C ASN A 307 -7.46 -2.60 4.10
N THR A 308 -6.45 -3.17 3.44
CA THR A 308 -5.61 -4.24 4.00
C THR A 308 -4.53 -3.72 4.95
N GLU A 309 -4.27 -2.43 4.94
CA GLU A 309 -3.40 -1.77 5.92
C GLU A 309 -4.26 -1.07 6.99
N TRP A 310 -3.61 -0.65 8.08
CA TRP A 310 -4.19 0.27 9.04
C TRP A 310 -3.54 1.64 8.88
N PRO A 311 -4.15 2.55 8.11
CA PRO A 311 -3.64 3.90 7.97
C PRO A 311 -3.46 4.58 9.31
N ARG A 312 -2.38 5.36 9.44
CA ARG A 312 -2.05 6.06 10.67
C ARG A 312 -1.58 7.46 10.39
N ILE A 313 -1.87 8.36 11.32
CA ILE A 313 -1.21 9.65 11.48
C ILE A 313 -0.56 9.65 12.84
N ARG A 314 0.78 9.64 12.89
CA ARG A 314 1.54 9.51 14.14
C ARG A 314 2.63 10.56 14.22
N ASN A 315 2.81 11.11 15.43
CA ASN A 315 4.00 11.88 15.73
C ASN A 315 5.20 10.92 15.88
N VAL A 316 6.18 11.06 15.00
CA VAL A 316 7.44 10.32 14.99
C VAL A 316 8.63 11.23 15.31
N GLY A 317 8.36 12.47 15.64
CA GLY A 317 9.32 13.44 16.13
C GLY A 317 9.84 13.10 17.53
N ASP A 318 10.62 14.01 18.09
CA ASP A 318 11.09 13.94 19.48
C ASP A 318 10.28 14.89 20.38
N GLU A 319 10.66 14.94 21.67
CA GLU A 319 9.99 15.79 22.67
C GLU A 319 10.06 17.29 22.35
N GLN A 320 11.06 17.71 21.55
CA GLN A 320 11.28 19.11 21.21
C GLN A 320 10.71 19.50 19.84
N ASN A 321 10.67 18.52 18.91
CA ASN A 321 10.28 18.73 17.53
C ASN A 321 9.26 17.68 17.09
N SER A 322 8.00 18.05 17.02
CA SER A 322 6.95 17.20 16.47
C SER A 322 7.11 17.02 14.97
N GLU A 323 7.12 15.79 14.51
CA GLU A 323 7.10 15.41 13.10
C GLU A 323 6.04 14.33 12.90
N TYR A 324 5.04 14.58 12.06
CA TYR A 324 3.98 13.62 11.83
C TYR A 324 4.20 12.91 10.50
N LEU A 325 4.19 11.59 10.59
CA LEU A 325 4.15 10.69 9.44
C LEU A 325 2.71 10.15 9.28
N MET A 326 2.22 10.15 8.05
CA MET A 326 0.97 9.50 7.69
C MET A 326 1.23 8.38 6.71
N THR A 327 0.51 7.27 6.84
CA THR A 327 0.47 6.15 5.90
C THR A 327 -0.93 6.00 5.33
N MET A 328 -1.06 5.84 4.01
CA MET A 328 -2.33 5.51 3.37
C MET A 328 -2.11 5.07 1.92
N HIS A 329 -2.69 3.95 1.52
CA HIS A 329 -2.69 3.41 0.16
C HIS A 329 -1.30 3.36 -0.49
N GLY A 330 -0.34 2.77 0.22
CA GLY A 330 1.00 2.52 -0.29
C GLY A 330 1.88 3.75 -0.41
N MET A 331 1.60 4.80 0.35
CA MET A 331 2.38 6.03 0.34
C MET A 331 2.62 6.58 1.73
N PHE A 332 3.86 7.00 1.99
CA PHE A 332 4.24 7.82 3.12
C PHE A 332 3.98 9.30 2.80
N TRP A 333 3.41 9.98 3.79
CA TRP A 333 3.12 11.39 3.71
C TRP A 333 3.78 12.15 4.85
N HIS A 334 4.31 13.30 4.55
CA HIS A 334 4.52 14.32 5.56
C HIS A 334 3.14 14.90 5.94
N PHE A 335 2.84 14.99 7.23
CA PHE A 335 1.58 15.52 7.73
C PHE A 335 1.84 16.67 8.71
N PRO A 336 1.24 17.85 8.55
CA PRO A 336 1.45 18.95 9.47
C PRO A 336 0.63 18.76 10.75
N GLY A 337 1.31 18.73 11.90
CA GLY A 337 0.65 18.61 13.21
C GLY A 337 -0.30 19.78 13.57
N THR A 338 -0.22 20.86 12.80
CA THR A 338 -1.09 22.05 12.93
C THR A 338 -2.24 22.07 11.91
N PHE A 339 -2.53 20.94 11.26
CA PHE A 339 -3.53 20.85 10.21
C PHE A 339 -4.90 21.30 10.70
N SER A 340 -5.41 22.33 10.04
CA SER A 340 -6.75 22.94 10.28
C SER A 340 -7.31 23.46 8.96
N THR A 341 -8.59 23.83 8.91
CA THR A 341 -9.20 24.40 7.69
C THR A 341 -8.65 25.77 7.30
N THR A 342 -8.02 26.46 8.22
CA THR A 342 -7.34 27.75 7.99
C THR A 342 -5.83 27.64 7.89
N ASN A 343 -5.27 26.44 8.09
CA ASN A 343 -3.86 26.12 7.98
C ASN A 343 -3.71 24.66 7.49
N SER A 344 -4.13 24.40 6.27
CA SER A 344 -4.16 23.06 5.68
C SER A 344 -2.96 22.77 4.74
N ALA A 345 -1.98 23.67 4.69
CA ALA A 345 -0.73 23.46 3.98
C ALA A 345 0.19 22.48 4.71
N GLY A 346 1.12 21.85 3.96
CA GLY A 346 2.19 21.02 4.52
C GLY A 346 2.03 19.53 4.32
N ILE A 347 0.87 19.03 3.89
CA ILE A 347 0.77 17.64 3.44
C ILE A 347 1.56 17.49 2.15
N ALA A 348 2.50 16.52 2.11
CA ALA A 348 3.31 16.24 0.95
C ALA A 348 3.66 14.74 0.85
N PRO A 349 3.75 14.18 -0.37
CA PRO A 349 4.20 12.81 -0.55
C PRO A 349 5.68 12.68 -0.20
N ARG A 350 6.07 11.57 0.42
CA ARG A 350 7.47 11.21 0.68
C ARG A 350 7.90 10.09 -0.27
N GLY A 351 7.36 8.89 -0.15
CA GLY A 351 7.70 7.78 -1.01
C GLY A 351 6.60 6.72 -1.04
N ALA A 352 6.61 5.86 -2.06
CA ALA A 352 5.69 4.75 -2.20
C ALA A 352 6.30 3.47 -1.62
N TYR A 353 5.57 2.81 -0.72
CA TYR A 353 5.99 1.54 -0.12
C TYR A 353 5.22 0.34 -0.68
N LEU A 354 5.79 -0.86 -0.47
CA LEU A 354 5.19 -2.13 -0.85
C LEU A 354 4.72 -2.95 0.37
N LYS A 355 5.18 -2.64 1.57
CA LYS A 355 4.76 -3.28 2.81
C LYS A 355 3.26 -3.11 3.07
N VAL A 356 2.63 -4.03 3.78
CA VAL A 356 1.33 -3.81 4.40
C VAL A 356 1.60 -3.38 5.85
N ILE A 357 1.29 -2.13 6.15
CA ILE A 357 1.61 -1.52 7.45
C ILE A 357 0.36 -1.51 8.34
N GLY A 358 0.44 -2.18 9.48
CA GLY A 358 -0.64 -2.21 10.48
C GLY A 358 -0.54 -1.08 11.49
N ASP A 359 0.65 -0.77 11.95
CA ASP A 359 0.93 0.32 12.86
C ASP A 359 2.41 0.74 12.76
N PHE A 360 2.78 1.89 13.29
CA PHE A 360 4.18 2.31 13.36
C PHE A 360 4.42 3.28 14.52
N THR A 361 5.67 3.39 14.91
CA THR A 361 6.10 4.30 15.97
C THR A 361 7.57 4.69 15.79
N ARG A 362 8.02 5.69 16.54
CA ARG A 362 9.45 5.92 16.79
C ARG A 362 9.86 5.21 18.05
N TRP A 363 10.96 4.45 18.01
CA TRP A 363 11.55 3.77 19.14
C TRP A 363 13.08 3.67 18.99
N ASN A 364 13.82 4.00 20.06
CA ASN A 364 15.28 4.00 20.05
C ASN A 364 15.89 4.72 18.82
N ASN A 365 15.35 5.91 18.51
CA ASN A 365 15.75 6.75 17.39
C ASN A 365 15.63 6.11 16.00
N ARG A 366 14.74 5.13 15.84
CA ARG A 366 14.36 4.49 14.57
C ARG A 366 12.87 4.58 14.36
N LEU A 367 12.43 4.54 13.09
CA LEU A 367 11.06 4.19 12.76
C LEU A 367 10.91 2.67 12.83
N VAL A 368 9.83 2.22 13.46
CA VAL A 368 9.48 0.81 13.57
C VAL A 368 8.09 0.63 13.00
N PHE A 369 7.99 -0.11 11.91
CA PHE A 369 6.73 -0.44 11.25
C PHE A 369 6.34 -1.87 11.60
N GLY A 370 5.12 -2.06 12.10
CA GLY A 370 4.50 -3.37 12.22
C GLY A 370 3.86 -3.73 10.89
N CYS A 371 4.27 -4.84 10.30
CA CYS A 371 3.89 -5.23 8.95
C CYS A 371 3.17 -6.57 8.92
N ASP A 372 2.43 -6.80 7.83
CA ASP A 372 1.86 -8.09 7.49
C ASP A 372 2.40 -8.54 6.13
N ASP A 373 3.26 -9.56 6.19
CA ASP A 373 3.86 -10.17 5.01
C ASP A 373 3.53 -11.66 5.02
N SER A 374 2.82 -12.13 4.02
CA SER A 374 2.50 -13.54 3.89
C SER A 374 2.68 -14.04 2.45
N ALA A 375 3.12 -15.29 2.31
CA ALA A 375 3.22 -15.98 1.03
C ALA A 375 2.36 -17.23 1.11
N GLN A 376 1.13 -17.13 0.70
CA GLN A 376 0.15 -18.18 0.89
C GLN A 376 -0.23 -18.89 -0.40
N ASN A 377 -0.35 -18.17 -1.50
CA ASN A 377 -0.86 -18.69 -2.76
C ASN A 377 0.00 -18.31 -3.94
N GLU A 378 -0.08 -19.15 -4.96
CA GLU A 378 0.44 -18.84 -6.26
C GLU A 378 -0.67 -18.91 -7.28
N PHE A 379 -1.27 -17.77 -7.56
CA PHE A 379 -2.30 -17.70 -8.58
C PHE A 379 -2.28 -16.33 -9.21
N LEU A 380 -2.61 -16.24 -10.46
CA LEU A 380 -2.93 -15.01 -11.15
C LEU A 380 -4.16 -14.37 -10.49
N ASN A 381 -3.97 -13.84 -9.26
CA ASN A 381 -5.03 -13.15 -8.55
C ASN A 381 -6.31 -14.00 -8.33
N LYS A 382 -6.14 -15.34 -8.18
CA LYS A 382 -7.24 -16.31 -8.03
C LYS A 382 -7.51 -16.67 -6.57
N ARG A 383 -7.53 -15.72 -5.70
CA ARG A 383 -7.88 -16.01 -4.31
C ARG A 383 -9.36 -16.39 -4.21
N LYS A 384 -9.63 -17.67 -4.00
CA LYS A 384 -11.01 -18.19 -3.83
C LYS A 384 -11.54 -17.97 -2.44
N GLN A 385 -10.69 -18.08 -1.43
CA GLN A 385 -11.11 -18.02 -0.04
C GLN A 385 -9.94 -17.51 0.83
N LYS A 386 -10.21 -16.45 1.55
CA LYS A 386 -9.31 -15.87 2.52
C LYS A 386 -9.15 -16.82 3.72
N GLY A 387 -7.96 -16.99 4.24
CA GLY A 387 -7.70 -17.79 5.44
C GLY A 387 -7.81 -19.30 5.27
N SER A 388 -8.11 -19.81 4.06
CA SER A 388 -8.27 -21.23 3.79
C SER A 388 -7.11 -21.75 2.94
N ILE A 389 -5.93 -21.86 3.54
CA ILE A 389 -4.74 -22.29 2.83
C ILE A 389 -4.22 -23.55 3.49
N GLY A 390 -4.21 -24.62 2.71
CA GLY A 390 -3.76 -25.91 3.23
C GLY A 390 -2.29 -25.84 3.69
N GLY A 391 -2.07 -26.10 4.97
CA GLY A 391 -0.77 -26.42 5.53
C GLY A 391 0.18 -25.28 5.90
N SER A 392 0.11 -24.13 5.26
CA SER A 392 1.00 -22.99 5.59
C SER A 392 0.26 -21.66 5.77
N GLY A 393 -1.01 -21.74 6.11
CA GLY A 393 -1.89 -20.58 6.25
C GLY A 393 -1.56 -19.63 7.41
N GLN A 394 -0.32 -19.57 7.79
CA GLN A 394 0.13 -18.77 8.91
C GLN A 394 1.00 -17.64 8.40
N SER A 395 0.58 -16.46 8.72
CA SER A 395 1.37 -15.26 8.50
C SER A 395 2.49 -15.18 9.54
N ASN A 396 3.70 -14.87 9.10
CA ASN A 396 4.81 -14.51 9.94
C ASN A 396 5.03 -13.00 9.82
N SER A 397 4.18 -12.23 10.48
CA SER A 397 4.31 -10.79 10.58
C SER A 397 5.58 -10.42 11.33
N ASN A 398 6.14 -9.26 11.03
CA ASN A 398 7.38 -8.81 11.65
C ASN A 398 7.40 -7.28 11.77
N LEU A 399 8.37 -6.78 12.50
CA LEU A 399 8.72 -5.38 12.58
C LEU A 399 9.78 -5.04 11.53
N TRP A 400 9.62 -3.87 10.92
CA TRP A 400 10.60 -3.29 10.03
C TRP A 400 11.24 -2.06 10.70
N PHE A 401 12.47 -2.21 11.14
CA PHE A 401 13.26 -1.15 11.80
C PHE A 401 14.02 -0.36 10.75
N THR A 402 13.76 0.93 10.69
CA THR A 402 14.35 1.80 9.64
C THR A 402 14.92 3.09 10.24
N SER A 403 15.65 3.83 9.42
CA SER A 403 15.99 5.21 9.74
C SER A 403 14.76 6.11 9.71
N LEU A 404 14.85 7.28 10.34
CA LEU A 404 13.76 8.26 10.36
C LEU A 404 13.47 8.84 8.96
N ASP A 405 14.44 8.82 8.08
CA ASP A 405 14.33 9.29 6.67
C ASP A 405 13.97 8.18 5.67
N GLN A 406 13.80 6.93 6.11
CA GLN A 406 13.41 5.82 5.23
C GLN A 406 12.20 6.13 4.34
N PRO A 407 11.16 6.86 4.80
CA PRO A 407 10.04 7.22 3.95
C PRO A 407 10.39 7.98 2.67
N ASP A 408 11.57 8.63 2.62
CA ASP A 408 12.08 9.35 1.44
C ASP A 408 12.94 8.47 0.52
N HIS A 409 13.25 7.23 0.94
CA HIS A 409 14.17 6.29 0.28
C HIS A 409 13.49 5.02 -0.26
N VAL A 410 12.18 5.05 -0.41
CA VAL A 410 11.38 3.98 -1.04
C VAL A 410 11.03 4.34 -2.49
N GLY A 411 10.00 3.77 -3.07
CA GLY A 411 9.66 3.99 -4.47
C GLY A 411 9.21 5.43 -4.79
N PRO A 412 9.31 5.83 -6.06
CA PRO A 412 8.81 7.13 -6.51
C PRO A 412 7.29 7.15 -6.41
N THR A 413 6.73 8.30 -6.07
CA THR A 413 5.29 8.47 -5.96
C THR A 413 4.70 8.83 -7.32
N THR A 414 3.82 7.97 -7.83
CA THR A 414 2.86 8.29 -8.87
C THR A 414 1.50 7.89 -8.32
N ALA A 415 0.62 8.84 -8.17
CA ALA A 415 -0.65 8.63 -7.49
C ALA A 415 -1.81 9.29 -8.23
N GLY A 416 -2.97 8.69 -8.14
CA GLY A 416 -4.16 9.18 -8.82
C GLY A 416 -5.40 9.16 -7.93
N GLY A 417 -6.36 10.01 -8.28
CA GLY A 417 -7.66 10.02 -7.64
C GLY A 417 -8.64 10.93 -8.34
N SER A 418 -9.90 10.61 -8.17
CA SER A 418 -10.99 11.38 -8.78
C SER A 418 -11.70 12.22 -7.72
N VAL A 419 -12.12 13.42 -8.08
CA VAL A 419 -13.09 14.20 -7.31
C VAL A 419 -14.50 13.89 -7.79
N TRP A 420 -14.66 13.63 -9.09
CA TRP A 420 -15.89 13.11 -9.69
C TRP A 420 -15.58 11.84 -10.48
N LEU A 421 -16.42 10.84 -10.35
CA LEU A 421 -16.29 9.59 -11.09
C LEU A 421 -17.71 9.08 -11.43
N LYS A 422 -18.15 9.34 -12.66
CA LYS A 422 -19.50 9.05 -13.16
C LYS A 422 -20.59 9.64 -12.24
N GLU A 423 -20.36 10.85 -11.72
CA GLU A 423 -21.25 11.52 -10.79
C GLU A 423 -22.11 12.57 -11.46
N ASP A 424 -23.36 12.67 -11.01
CA ASP A 424 -24.29 13.75 -11.38
C ASP A 424 -23.98 15.00 -10.54
N ILE A 425 -23.27 15.94 -11.13
CA ILE A 425 -22.82 17.16 -10.47
C ILE A 425 -23.74 18.34 -10.78
N LYS A 426 -23.80 19.30 -9.84
CA LYS A 426 -24.62 20.51 -9.94
C LYS A 426 -23.80 21.72 -10.37
N ALA A 427 -24.39 22.57 -11.20
CA ALA A 427 -23.79 23.83 -11.61
C ALA A 427 -23.40 24.69 -10.43
N GLY A 428 -22.18 25.21 -10.44
CA GLY A 428 -21.66 26.11 -9.41
C GLY A 428 -21.35 25.46 -8.07
N VAL A 429 -21.57 24.13 -7.90
CA VAL A 429 -21.21 23.40 -6.68
C VAL A 429 -19.76 22.89 -6.81
N PRO A 430 -18.83 23.32 -5.93
CA PRO A 430 -17.46 22.87 -6.00
C PRO A 430 -17.31 21.41 -5.56
N SER A 431 -16.33 20.72 -6.13
CA SER A 431 -15.86 19.41 -5.65
C SER A 431 -15.23 19.51 -4.25
N ASP A 432 -15.04 18.37 -3.57
CA ASP A 432 -14.10 18.29 -2.46
C ASP A 432 -12.72 18.82 -2.92
N PRO A 433 -11.97 19.56 -2.05
CA PRO A 433 -10.60 19.94 -2.31
C PRO A 433 -9.71 18.71 -2.51
N PHE A 434 -8.88 18.70 -3.56
CA PHE A 434 -7.93 17.64 -3.85
C PHE A 434 -6.51 18.14 -3.65
N LEU A 435 -5.64 17.34 -3.02
CA LEU A 435 -4.25 17.72 -2.79
C LEU A 435 -3.51 17.92 -4.12
N PHE A 436 -2.90 19.10 -4.28
CA PHE A 436 -2.28 19.50 -5.55
C PHE A 436 -0.79 19.82 -5.46
N ASN A 437 -0.30 20.08 -4.23
CA ASN A 437 1.10 20.38 -3.94
C ASN A 437 1.96 19.11 -3.80
N GLY A 438 3.27 19.27 -3.96
CA GLY A 438 4.26 18.20 -3.72
C GLY A 438 4.60 17.33 -4.93
N TRP A 439 4.18 17.70 -6.15
CA TRP A 439 4.33 16.90 -7.35
C TRP A 439 5.01 17.67 -8.49
N ASP A 440 5.93 17.00 -9.17
CA ASP A 440 6.65 17.57 -10.32
C ASP A 440 5.80 17.62 -11.60
N ASN A 441 5.01 16.56 -11.80
CA ASN A 441 4.19 16.36 -12.99
C ASN A 441 2.74 16.16 -12.58
N ARG A 442 1.85 16.96 -13.16
CA ARG A 442 0.43 16.95 -12.80
C ARG A 442 -0.44 17.06 -14.03
N CYS A 443 -1.48 16.23 -14.10
CA CYS A 443 -2.53 16.37 -15.09
C CYS A 443 -3.91 16.04 -14.51
N ALA A 444 -4.93 16.44 -15.24
CA ALA A 444 -6.30 16.02 -15.02
C ALA A 444 -6.91 15.49 -16.32
N TRP A 445 -7.83 14.55 -16.15
CA TRP A 445 -8.68 14.01 -17.21
C TRP A 445 -10.13 14.32 -16.86
N ILE A 446 -10.84 14.95 -17.78
CA ILE A 446 -12.22 15.38 -17.62
C ILE A 446 -13.10 14.68 -18.64
N ALA A 447 -14.25 14.15 -18.24
CA ALA A 447 -15.32 13.77 -19.17
C ALA A 447 -16.60 14.53 -18.84
N ASN A 448 -17.24 15.05 -19.87
CA ASN A 448 -18.56 15.66 -19.85
C ASN A 448 -19.53 14.73 -20.59
N HIS A 449 -20.48 14.16 -19.88
CA HIS A 449 -21.47 13.24 -20.45
C HIS A 449 -22.77 13.94 -20.87
N ALA A 450 -22.90 15.25 -20.68
CA ALA A 450 -24.05 16.01 -21.17
C ALA A 450 -24.03 16.16 -22.71
N ASP A 451 -25.18 16.41 -23.28
CA ASP A 451 -25.40 16.70 -24.70
C ASP A 451 -25.05 18.16 -25.10
N LYS A 452 -24.51 18.93 -24.18
CA LYS A 452 -24.08 20.32 -24.35
C LYS A 452 -22.68 20.55 -23.76
N PRO A 453 -21.91 21.53 -24.25
CA PRO A 453 -20.61 21.86 -23.72
C PRO A 453 -20.69 22.27 -22.24
N ALA A 454 -19.69 21.89 -21.46
CA ALA A 454 -19.47 22.28 -20.08
C ALA A 454 -18.17 23.07 -19.94
N THR A 455 -18.20 24.15 -19.14
CA THR A 455 -16.98 24.82 -18.73
C THR A 455 -16.64 24.40 -17.31
N ILE A 456 -15.49 23.73 -17.16
CA ILE A 456 -14.95 23.33 -15.87
C ILE A 456 -13.96 24.40 -15.42
N THR A 457 -14.25 25.01 -14.27
CA THR A 457 -13.39 26.01 -13.64
C THR A 457 -12.60 25.33 -12.54
N PHE A 458 -11.27 25.37 -12.64
CA PHE A 458 -10.35 24.98 -11.57
C PHE A 458 -10.04 26.19 -10.71
N GLU A 459 -10.14 26.01 -9.41
CA GLU A 459 -9.73 26.98 -8.40
C GLU A 459 -8.67 26.37 -7.50
N VAL A 460 -7.72 27.17 -7.03
CA VAL A 460 -6.69 26.74 -6.09
C VAL A 460 -6.74 27.55 -4.80
N ASP A 461 -6.52 26.88 -3.69
CA ASP A 461 -6.12 27.45 -2.43
C ASP A 461 -4.60 27.42 -2.36
N LYS A 462 -3.95 28.58 -2.52
CA LYS A 462 -2.50 28.66 -2.62
C LYS A 462 -1.79 28.50 -1.29
N GLU A 463 -2.40 28.98 -0.24
CA GLU A 463 -1.80 29.06 1.09
C GLU A 463 -2.32 27.96 2.05
N GLY A 464 -3.36 27.23 1.66
CA GLY A 464 -4.03 26.27 2.52
C GLY A 464 -4.85 26.93 3.63
N ASN A 465 -5.39 28.12 3.36
CA ASN A 465 -6.13 28.91 4.34
C ASN A 465 -7.64 29.03 4.02
N GLY A 466 -8.11 28.27 3.03
CA GLY A 466 -9.50 28.31 2.58
C GLY A 466 -9.81 29.43 1.59
N THR A 467 -8.80 30.18 1.12
CA THR A 467 -8.99 31.28 0.14
C THR A 467 -8.79 30.74 -1.28
N TRP A 468 -9.85 30.71 -2.05
CA TRP A 468 -9.88 30.14 -3.39
C TRP A 468 -9.71 31.20 -4.47
N THR A 469 -8.84 30.93 -5.43
CA THR A 469 -8.62 31.77 -6.61
C THR A 469 -8.72 30.95 -7.89
N GLU A 470 -9.32 31.52 -8.93
CA GLU A 470 -9.41 30.88 -10.23
C GLU A 470 -8.01 30.58 -10.78
N LEU A 471 -7.77 29.33 -11.15
CA LEU A 471 -6.54 28.90 -11.79
C LEU A 471 -6.70 28.83 -13.31
N LYS A 472 -7.76 28.17 -13.79
CA LYS A 472 -7.94 27.85 -15.20
C LYS A 472 -9.39 27.47 -15.49
N LYS A 473 -9.84 27.81 -16.71
CA LYS A 473 -11.10 27.30 -17.27
C LYS A 473 -10.83 26.37 -18.43
N VAL A 474 -11.57 25.28 -18.50
CA VAL A 474 -11.48 24.29 -19.58
C VAL A 474 -12.89 24.06 -20.13
N GLU A 475 -13.06 24.31 -21.42
CA GLU A 475 -14.29 23.97 -22.12
C GLU A 475 -14.22 22.51 -22.59
N VAL A 476 -15.20 21.71 -22.23
CA VAL A 476 -15.33 20.30 -22.62
C VAL A 476 -16.57 20.16 -23.48
N ALA A 477 -16.42 19.78 -24.73
CA ALA A 477 -17.51 19.65 -25.64
C ALA A 477 -18.57 18.64 -25.17
N ALA A 478 -19.75 18.69 -25.78
CA ALA A 478 -20.83 17.73 -25.51
C ALA A 478 -20.36 16.29 -25.70
N SER A 479 -20.68 15.39 -24.77
CA SER A 479 -20.33 13.97 -24.79
C SER A 479 -18.87 13.72 -25.14
N SER A 480 -17.95 14.50 -24.55
CA SER A 480 -16.52 14.52 -24.89
C SER A 480 -15.63 14.55 -23.64
N SER A 481 -14.32 14.47 -23.89
CA SER A 481 -13.31 14.49 -22.83
C SER A 481 -12.19 15.49 -23.13
N ALA A 482 -11.42 15.85 -22.09
CA ALA A 482 -10.29 16.76 -22.21
C ALA A 482 -9.11 16.28 -21.35
N PHE A 483 -7.91 16.37 -21.88
CA PHE A 483 -6.65 16.24 -21.18
C PHE A 483 -6.16 17.61 -20.73
N VAL A 484 -5.85 17.78 -19.46
CA VAL A 484 -5.45 19.04 -18.88
C VAL A 484 -4.09 18.90 -18.19
N PRO A 485 -2.98 19.23 -18.86
CA PRO A 485 -1.69 19.30 -18.24
C PRO A 485 -1.59 20.56 -17.37
N PHE A 486 -0.96 20.46 -16.20
CA PHE A 486 -0.63 21.59 -15.35
C PHE A 486 0.87 21.90 -15.44
N LYS A 487 1.19 23.16 -15.49
CA LYS A 487 2.56 23.67 -15.48
C LYS A 487 3.06 23.78 -14.03
N LYS A 488 4.36 23.91 -13.84
CA LYS A 488 4.95 24.15 -12.51
C LYS A 488 4.42 25.46 -11.88
N ALA A 489 4.13 26.47 -12.72
CA ALA A 489 3.55 27.74 -12.28
C ALA A 489 2.08 27.65 -11.84
N ASP A 490 1.37 26.58 -12.22
CA ASP A 490 -0.01 26.32 -11.77
C ASP A 490 0.04 25.79 -10.33
N ALA A 491 0.42 26.63 -9.37
CA ALA A 491 0.71 26.26 -7.98
C ALA A 491 -0.50 26.48 -7.07
N GLY A 492 -0.63 25.60 -6.08
CA GLY A 492 -1.61 25.67 -5.00
C GLY A 492 -1.46 24.46 -4.08
N VAL A 493 -1.87 24.58 -2.82
CA VAL A 493 -1.91 23.46 -1.88
C VAL A 493 -3.03 22.53 -2.28
N TRP A 494 -4.21 23.09 -2.50
CA TRP A 494 -5.41 22.37 -2.89
C TRP A 494 -5.96 22.88 -4.22
N VAL A 495 -6.61 22.00 -4.97
CA VAL A 495 -7.38 22.31 -6.16
C VAL A 495 -8.81 21.79 -5.98
N ARG A 496 -9.78 22.55 -6.46
CA ARG A 496 -11.18 22.11 -6.60
C ARG A 496 -11.72 22.52 -7.97
N ALA A 497 -12.82 21.94 -8.35
CA ALA A 497 -13.44 22.21 -9.65
C ALA A 497 -14.93 22.47 -9.51
N THR A 498 -15.45 23.34 -10.39
CA THR A 498 -16.89 23.60 -10.57
C THR A 498 -17.27 23.46 -12.02
N SER A 499 -18.51 23.04 -12.29
CA SER A 499 -19.10 23.05 -13.61
C SER A 499 -20.08 24.22 -13.76
N ASN A 500 -20.17 24.82 -14.92
CA ASN A 500 -21.16 25.85 -15.21
C ASN A 500 -22.55 25.29 -15.52
N ILE A 501 -22.70 23.97 -15.66
CA ILE A 501 -23.95 23.27 -15.93
C ILE A 501 -24.12 22.05 -15.03
N ASP A 502 -25.37 21.64 -14.84
CA ASP A 502 -25.65 20.29 -14.34
C ASP A 502 -25.22 19.27 -15.40
N THR A 503 -24.42 18.29 -15.01
CA THR A 503 -23.94 17.23 -15.90
C THR A 503 -23.57 15.99 -15.11
N ARG A 504 -23.51 14.85 -15.79
CA ARG A 504 -22.74 13.69 -15.32
C ARG A 504 -21.30 13.88 -15.76
N ALA A 505 -20.35 13.75 -14.83
CA ALA A 505 -18.96 14.08 -15.10
C ALA A 505 -17.96 13.10 -14.46
N ASP A 506 -16.78 13.06 -15.07
CA ASP A 506 -15.56 12.52 -14.46
C ASP A 506 -14.51 13.63 -14.37
N LEU A 507 -13.80 13.66 -13.26
CA LEU A 507 -12.60 14.45 -13.10
C LEU A 507 -11.59 13.71 -12.24
N THR A 508 -10.52 13.27 -12.88
CA THR A 508 -9.45 12.47 -12.29
C THR A 508 -8.14 13.22 -12.38
N PHE A 509 -7.44 13.36 -11.28
CA PHE A 509 -6.07 13.88 -11.21
C PHE A 509 -5.09 12.72 -11.19
N ILE A 510 -4.01 12.81 -11.96
CA ILE A 510 -2.85 11.92 -11.85
C ILE A 510 -1.62 12.79 -11.63
N LEU A 511 -0.88 12.47 -10.60
CA LEU A 511 0.22 13.26 -10.07
C LEU A 511 1.45 12.37 -9.94
N ALA A 512 2.62 12.86 -10.30
CA ALA A 512 3.86 12.10 -10.23
C ALA A 512 5.04 12.97 -9.81
N GLN A 513 5.90 12.43 -8.97
CA GLN A 513 7.25 12.94 -8.79
C GLN A 513 8.14 12.51 -9.97
N ALA A 514 9.25 13.23 -10.17
CA ALA A 514 10.22 12.85 -11.17
C ALA A 514 10.83 11.48 -10.84
N GLU A 515 11.03 10.65 -11.87
CA GLU A 515 11.74 9.39 -11.73
C GLU A 515 13.26 9.66 -11.67
N ASN A 516 13.88 9.36 -10.55
CA ASN A 516 15.30 9.60 -10.29
C ASN A 516 16.13 8.30 -10.28
N ARG A 517 15.50 7.14 -10.32
CA ARG A 517 16.18 5.85 -10.36
C ARG A 517 16.85 5.63 -11.72
N THR A 518 17.95 4.90 -11.71
CA THR A 518 18.60 4.39 -12.93
C THR A 518 18.05 3.01 -13.30
N THR A 519 18.56 2.42 -14.37
CA THR A 519 18.28 1.03 -14.75
C THR A 519 19.26 0.03 -14.12
N GLN A 520 20.10 0.47 -13.21
CA GLN A 520 21.07 -0.38 -12.51
C GLN A 520 20.49 -0.82 -11.18
N ALA A 521 20.65 -2.10 -10.88
CA ALA A 521 20.31 -2.63 -9.58
C ALA A 521 21.35 -2.23 -8.53
N ASP A 522 20.91 -2.09 -7.29
CA ASP A 522 21.77 -1.87 -6.14
C ASP A 522 22.63 -3.13 -5.85
N ALA A 523 23.79 -2.94 -5.24
CA ALA A 523 24.71 -4.01 -4.88
C ALA A 523 24.16 -5.04 -3.88
N ILE A 524 23.10 -4.74 -3.16
CA ILE A 524 22.42 -5.71 -2.29
C ILE A 524 21.91 -6.94 -3.07
N PHE A 525 21.71 -6.81 -4.39
CA PHE A 525 21.31 -7.90 -5.28
C PHE A 525 22.48 -8.64 -5.94
N ASP A 526 23.72 -8.28 -5.62
CA ASP A 526 24.88 -9.03 -6.11
C ASP A 526 24.82 -10.47 -5.64
N GLY A 527 25.03 -11.41 -6.58
CA GLY A 527 24.84 -12.82 -6.33
C GLY A 527 23.58 -13.40 -6.95
N LEU A 528 22.57 -12.58 -7.31
CA LEU A 528 21.51 -13.07 -8.17
C LEU A 528 22.05 -13.34 -9.58
N ALA A 529 21.74 -14.52 -10.12
CA ALA A 529 22.13 -14.87 -11.48
C ALA A 529 21.39 -14.01 -12.50
N THR A 530 22.12 -13.47 -13.46
CA THR A 530 21.50 -12.69 -14.55
C THR A 530 20.81 -13.62 -15.56
N VAL A 531 19.91 -13.09 -16.38
CA VAL A 531 19.25 -13.86 -17.44
C VAL A 531 20.24 -14.43 -18.47
N LYS A 532 21.44 -13.84 -18.58
CA LYS A 532 22.57 -14.35 -19.38
C LYS A 532 23.43 -15.39 -18.65
N GLY A 533 23.40 -15.38 -17.33
CA GLY A 533 24.21 -16.22 -16.47
C GLY A 533 23.56 -17.58 -16.18
N LYS A 534 24.27 -18.35 -15.38
CA LYS A 534 23.79 -19.64 -14.88
C LYS A 534 23.71 -19.56 -13.35
N ALA A 535 22.54 -19.81 -12.79
CA ALA A 535 22.43 -20.00 -11.36
C ALA A 535 23.07 -21.33 -10.94
N ASP A 536 23.86 -21.29 -9.89
CA ASP A 536 24.42 -22.50 -9.24
C ASP A 536 23.37 -23.15 -8.34
N SER A 537 22.51 -22.31 -7.71
CA SER A 537 21.39 -22.72 -6.88
C SER A 537 20.10 -22.05 -7.34
N LYS A 538 19.13 -22.85 -7.77
CA LYS A 538 17.73 -22.49 -7.97
C LYS A 538 16.91 -23.15 -6.88
N GLY A 539 15.63 -22.81 -6.70
CA GLY A 539 14.79 -23.55 -5.76
C GLY A 539 13.35 -23.04 -5.73
N LEU A 540 12.44 -23.96 -5.41
CA LEU A 540 11.06 -23.68 -5.09
C LEU A 540 10.94 -23.49 -3.58
N MET A 541 10.17 -22.51 -3.15
CA MET A 541 10.05 -22.15 -1.75
C MET A 541 8.62 -22.28 -1.23
N TRP A 542 8.51 -22.72 0.02
CA TRP A 542 7.25 -22.78 0.76
C TRP A 542 7.45 -22.46 2.24
N ALA A 543 6.77 -21.46 2.76
CA ALA A 543 6.78 -21.14 4.18
C ALA A 543 5.98 -22.21 4.96
N LEU A 544 6.67 -23.02 5.73
CA LEU A 544 6.10 -24.09 6.54
C LEU A 544 5.36 -23.51 7.74
N GLY A 545 4.16 -24.00 7.97
CA GLY A 545 3.35 -23.58 9.07
C GLY A 545 3.58 -24.33 10.38
N ASN A 546 2.68 -24.14 11.32
CA ASN A 546 2.60 -24.84 12.59
C ASN A 546 3.92 -24.86 13.40
N ASN A 547 4.33 -25.99 13.88
CA ASN A 547 5.48 -26.14 14.76
C ASN A 547 6.83 -25.92 14.06
N ARG A 548 6.90 -26.03 12.74
CA ARG A 548 8.15 -25.88 11.99
C ARG A 548 8.57 -24.42 11.83
N ARG A 549 7.64 -23.56 11.48
CA ARG A 549 7.87 -22.11 11.26
C ARG A 549 9.16 -21.78 10.50
N ALA A 550 9.53 -22.66 9.56
CA ALA A 550 10.71 -22.57 8.72
C ALA A 550 10.33 -22.26 7.26
N LEU A 551 11.29 -21.91 6.43
CA LEU A 551 11.11 -21.86 4.98
C LEU A 551 11.67 -23.14 4.37
N GLY A 552 10.78 -23.96 3.80
CA GLY A 552 11.17 -25.13 3.02
C GLY A 552 11.64 -24.70 1.63
N ILE A 553 12.75 -25.24 1.18
CA ILE A 553 13.36 -24.93 -0.12
C ILE A 553 13.75 -26.24 -0.81
N LEU A 554 13.08 -26.54 -1.92
CA LEU A 554 13.50 -27.61 -2.80
C LEU A 554 14.53 -27.03 -3.79
N ALA A 555 15.80 -27.09 -3.41
CA ALA A 555 16.89 -26.55 -4.21
C ALA A 555 17.22 -27.45 -5.40
N THR A 556 17.54 -26.85 -6.53
CA THR A 556 18.10 -27.52 -7.72
C THR A 556 19.49 -26.96 -7.94
N THR A 557 20.48 -27.85 -7.83
CA THR A 557 21.91 -27.54 -7.96
C THR A 557 22.53 -28.42 -9.07
N ALA A 558 23.83 -28.32 -9.25
CA ALA A 558 24.55 -29.20 -10.17
C ALA A 558 24.47 -30.71 -9.78
N ASP A 559 24.31 -31.01 -8.49
CA ASP A 559 24.22 -32.36 -7.95
C ASP A 559 22.79 -32.94 -7.99
N GLY A 560 21.83 -32.19 -8.45
CA GLY A 560 20.42 -32.56 -8.52
C GLY A 560 19.52 -31.76 -7.57
N LYS A 561 18.36 -32.34 -7.20
CA LYS A 561 17.41 -31.76 -6.25
C LYS A 561 17.70 -32.21 -4.83
N GLN A 562 17.69 -31.28 -3.90
CA GLN A 562 17.85 -31.51 -2.47
C GLN A 562 16.91 -30.57 -1.68
N TYR A 563 16.31 -31.12 -0.65
CA TYR A 563 15.44 -30.33 0.25
C TYR A 563 16.27 -29.71 1.39
N TYR A 564 15.96 -28.45 1.67
CA TYR A 564 16.57 -27.64 2.75
C TYR A 564 15.48 -26.94 3.56
N GLU A 565 15.79 -26.65 4.82
CA GLU A 565 15.01 -25.77 5.67
C GLU A 565 15.85 -24.58 6.12
N LEU A 566 15.26 -23.39 6.03
CA LEU A 566 15.79 -22.16 6.59
C LEU A 566 15.05 -21.87 7.90
N ASP A 567 15.79 -21.81 9.01
CA ASP A 567 15.23 -21.55 10.32
C ASP A 567 15.17 -20.06 10.69
N LYS A 568 14.71 -19.75 11.92
CA LYS A 568 14.61 -18.36 12.42
C LYS A 568 15.98 -17.70 12.67
N GLU A 569 17.02 -18.48 12.88
CA GLU A 569 18.41 -18.06 13.00
C GLU A 569 19.06 -17.88 11.62
N MET A 570 18.31 -18.10 10.55
CA MET A 570 18.77 -18.04 9.15
C MET A 570 19.89 -19.05 8.87
N ASN A 571 19.79 -20.25 9.43
CA ASN A 571 20.63 -21.39 9.06
C ASN A 571 19.90 -22.19 7.98
N LEU A 572 20.52 -22.35 6.83
CA LEU A 572 20.00 -23.12 5.70
C LEU A 572 20.62 -24.54 5.73
N ILE A 573 19.81 -25.52 6.13
CA ILE A 573 20.28 -26.88 6.45
C ILE A 573 19.58 -27.89 5.56
N ALA A 574 20.35 -28.78 4.97
CA ALA A 574 19.82 -29.93 4.20
C ALA A 574 19.03 -30.87 5.13
N LYS A 575 17.89 -31.33 4.66
CA LYS A 575 16.99 -32.23 5.39
C LYS A 575 16.60 -33.43 4.51
N GLU A 576 16.45 -34.57 5.14
CA GLU A 576 15.88 -35.76 4.53
C GLU A 576 14.39 -35.85 4.85
N ASP A 577 13.59 -35.09 4.10
CA ASP A 577 12.13 -35.04 4.21
C ASP A 577 11.54 -35.15 2.81
N THR A 578 11.40 -36.35 2.32
CA THR A 578 10.91 -36.66 0.97
C THR A 578 9.46 -36.20 0.80
N GLU A 579 8.61 -36.34 1.83
CA GLU A 579 7.20 -35.95 1.78
C GLU A 579 7.05 -34.47 1.54
N THR A 580 7.77 -33.64 2.32
CA THR A 580 7.76 -32.18 2.13
C THR A 580 8.38 -31.79 0.79
N ALA A 581 9.45 -32.44 0.35
CA ALA A 581 10.08 -32.16 -0.94
C ALA A 581 9.12 -32.41 -2.11
N GLU A 582 8.44 -33.56 -2.11
CA GLU A 582 7.44 -33.93 -3.13
C GLU A 582 6.25 -33.01 -3.09
N TYR A 583 5.81 -32.59 -1.90
CA TYR A 583 4.74 -31.63 -1.74
C TYR A 583 5.09 -30.27 -2.35
N ILE A 584 6.32 -29.77 -2.10
CA ILE A 584 6.80 -28.51 -2.70
C ILE A 584 6.86 -28.65 -4.22
N GLU A 585 7.38 -29.75 -4.73
CA GLU A 585 7.50 -29.98 -6.17
C GLU A 585 6.12 -30.04 -6.86
N ASP A 586 5.13 -30.67 -6.23
CA ASP A 586 3.78 -30.78 -6.78
C ASP A 586 2.97 -29.46 -6.64
N LYS A 587 2.99 -28.83 -5.47
CA LYS A 587 2.11 -27.69 -5.18
C LYS A 587 2.69 -26.33 -5.53
N PHE A 588 4.01 -26.20 -5.51
CA PHE A 588 4.70 -24.93 -5.75
C PHE A 588 5.57 -24.93 -7.01
N ALA A 589 5.44 -25.95 -7.88
CA ALA A 589 5.97 -25.88 -9.22
C ALA A 589 5.58 -24.58 -9.91
N VAL A 590 6.48 -24.00 -10.69
CA VAL A 590 6.16 -22.84 -11.50
C VAL A 590 5.14 -23.25 -12.57
N PRO A 591 3.93 -22.69 -12.59
CA PRO A 591 2.95 -23.05 -13.59
C PRO A 591 3.37 -22.55 -14.98
N SER A 592 3.14 -23.37 -16.00
CA SER A 592 3.15 -22.95 -17.40
C SER A 592 1.84 -22.23 -17.75
N ASP A 593 1.78 -21.57 -18.87
CA ASP A 593 0.56 -20.99 -19.46
C ASP A 593 -0.11 -19.86 -18.64
N VAL A 594 0.65 -19.23 -17.75
CA VAL A 594 0.19 -18.10 -16.97
C VAL A 594 0.02 -16.84 -17.81
N ILE A 595 0.85 -16.69 -18.83
CA ILE A 595 0.90 -15.57 -19.77
C ILE A 595 1.03 -16.07 -21.20
N ASN A 596 0.54 -15.27 -22.16
CA ASN A 596 0.74 -15.53 -23.57
C ASN A 596 1.77 -14.56 -24.13
N ILE A 597 2.91 -15.09 -24.57
CA ILE A 597 3.97 -14.28 -25.17
C ILE A 597 3.68 -14.14 -26.66
N GLU A 598 3.41 -12.93 -27.09
CA GLU A 598 3.24 -12.56 -28.50
C GLU A 598 4.46 -11.79 -29.00
N LYS A 599 4.55 -11.59 -30.33
CA LYS A 599 5.71 -10.92 -30.95
C LYS A 599 5.99 -9.52 -30.42
N ASN A 600 4.95 -8.81 -29.97
CA ASN A 600 5.06 -7.39 -29.60
C ASN A 600 4.54 -7.07 -28.19
N SER A 601 4.07 -8.05 -27.46
CA SER A 601 3.57 -7.84 -26.10
C SER A 601 3.34 -9.15 -25.36
N VAL A 602 3.21 -9.08 -24.05
CA VAL A 602 2.63 -10.14 -23.25
C VAL A 602 1.13 -9.92 -23.17
N LEU A 603 0.34 -10.91 -23.59
CA LEU A 603 -1.11 -10.90 -23.45
C LEU A 603 -1.52 -11.68 -22.20
N ILE A 604 -2.36 -11.05 -21.40
CA ILE A 604 -3.02 -11.66 -20.25
C ILE A 604 -4.52 -11.59 -20.46
N VAL A 605 -5.19 -12.71 -20.25
CA VAL A 605 -6.65 -12.77 -20.21
C VAL A 605 -7.04 -13.05 -18.75
N ASP A 606 -7.68 -12.08 -18.10
CA ASP A 606 -8.09 -12.23 -16.72
C ASP A 606 -9.35 -13.11 -16.56
N GLN A 607 -9.74 -13.37 -15.33
CA GLN A 607 -10.89 -14.24 -15.01
C GLN A 607 -12.24 -13.71 -15.53
N LYS A 608 -12.33 -12.40 -15.79
CA LYS A 608 -13.51 -11.75 -16.37
C LYS A 608 -13.46 -11.77 -17.90
N GLY A 609 -12.44 -12.38 -18.49
CA GLY A 609 -12.20 -12.43 -19.92
C GLY A 609 -11.69 -11.10 -20.50
N ARG A 610 -11.29 -10.13 -19.66
CA ARG A 610 -10.68 -8.87 -20.11
C ARG A 610 -9.25 -9.13 -20.56
N ARG A 611 -8.86 -8.45 -21.62
CA ARG A 611 -7.55 -8.62 -22.25
C ARG A 611 -6.67 -7.44 -21.87
N TRP A 612 -5.44 -7.73 -21.46
CA TRP A 612 -4.46 -6.73 -21.02
C TRP A 612 -3.12 -7.04 -21.67
N ARG A 613 -2.43 -5.99 -22.11
CA ARG A 613 -1.11 -6.16 -22.72
C ARG A 613 -0.03 -5.46 -21.92
N LEU A 614 1.05 -6.18 -21.63
CA LEU A 614 2.22 -5.68 -20.95
C LEU A 614 3.40 -5.60 -21.92
N PRO A 615 4.36 -4.67 -21.67
CA PRO A 615 5.55 -4.57 -22.48
C PRO A 615 6.46 -5.79 -22.33
N LEU A 616 7.24 -6.02 -23.36
CA LEU A 616 8.34 -6.97 -23.38
C LEU A 616 9.59 -6.36 -22.77
N GLY A 617 10.46 -7.19 -22.21
CA GLY A 617 11.83 -6.87 -21.84
C GLY A 617 12.83 -7.60 -22.73
N ASP A 618 13.91 -8.11 -22.10
CA ASP A 618 14.96 -8.84 -22.80
C ASP A 618 14.42 -10.17 -23.36
N GLU A 619 14.64 -10.44 -24.64
CA GLU A 619 14.16 -11.65 -25.31
C GLU A 619 14.64 -12.96 -24.68
N ARG A 620 15.76 -12.92 -23.96
CA ARG A 620 16.30 -14.11 -23.24
C ARG A 620 15.40 -14.63 -22.13
N TYR A 621 14.44 -13.84 -21.69
CA TYR A 621 13.42 -14.30 -20.76
C TYR A 621 12.43 -15.29 -21.40
N ILE A 622 12.23 -15.26 -22.70
CA ILE A 622 11.23 -16.07 -23.42
C ILE A 622 11.46 -17.56 -23.11
N GLU A 623 12.67 -18.06 -23.38
CA GLU A 623 13.01 -19.48 -23.17
C GLU A 623 12.81 -19.90 -21.71
N LYS A 624 13.19 -19.04 -20.76
CA LYS A 624 13.06 -19.35 -19.32
C LYS A 624 11.61 -19.37 -18.86
N ILE A 625 10.78 -18.47 -19.38
CA ILE A 625 9.35 -18.44 -19.08
C ILE A 625 8.65 -19.66 -19.69
N GLU A 626 8.93 -19.98 -20.96
CA GLU A 626 8.37 -21.17 -21.65
C GLU A 626 8.76 -22.49 -20.98
N LYS A 627 9.94 -22.56 -20.36
CA LYS A 627 10.40 -23.71 -19.59
C LYS A 627 9.92 -23.70 -18.13
N ALA A 628 9.09 -22.77 -17.72
CA ALA A 628 8.62 -22.60 -16.35
C ALA A 628 9.77 -22.50 -15.32
N GLU A 629 10.88 -21.82 -15.68
CA GLU A 629 12.02 -21.63 -14.80
C GLU A 629 11.89 -20.40 -13.89
N LEU A 630 10.92 -19.51 -14.14
CA LEU A 630 10.76 -18.25 -13.44
C LEU A 630 9.32 -18.10 -12.92
N ARG A 631 9.18 -17.83 -11.63
CA ARG A 631 7.88 -17.59 -11.02
C ARG A 631 7.24 -16.34 -11.60
N ILE A 632 6.01 -16.48 -12.07
CA ILE A 632 5.26 -15.37 -12.68
C ILE A 632 4.44 -14.61 -11.64
N CYS A 633 3.80 -15.31 -10.70
CA CYS A 633 2.92 -14.65 -9.73
C CYS A 633 2.90 -15.38 -8.41
N ARG A 634 2.97 -14.63 -7.31
CA ARG A 634 2.77 -15.14 -5.95
C ARG A 634 2.31 -14.02 -5.03
N GLU A 635 1.48 -14.34 -4.07
CA GLU A 635 1.20 -13.47 -2.96
C GLU A 635 2.43 -13.31 -2.07
N VAL A 636 2.78 -12.08 -1.71
CA VAL A 636 3.96 -11.75 -0.89
C VAL A 636 3.62 -10.85 0.30
N SER A 637 2.40 -10.32 0.33
CA SER A 637 1.82 -9.60 1.45
C SER A 637 0.33 -9.90 1.46
N THR A 638 -0.34 -9.74 2.58
CA THR A 638 -1.76 -10.04 2.69
C THR A 638 -2.57 -9.40 1.55
N GLU A 639 -3.26 -10.24 0.80
CA GLU A 639 -4.15 -9.87 -0.31
C GLU A 639 -3.51 -9.13 -1.48
N ARG A 640 -2.18 -9.20 -1.62
CA ARG A 640 -1.46 -8.57 -2.69
C ARG A 640 -0.47 -9.53 -3.34
N ASP A 641 -0.57 -9.62 -4.64
CA ASP A 641 0.32 -10.44 -5.45
C ASP A 641 1.49 -9.62 -6.00
N LEU A 642 2.65 -10.25 -6.07
CA LEU A 642 3.78 -9.82 -6.86
C LEU A 642 3.77 -10.60 -8.17
N PHE A 643 3.73 -9.87 -9.28
CA PHE A 643 3.76 -10.43 -10.61
C PHE A 643 5.10 -10.11 -11.26
N SER A 644 5.77 -11.11 -11.84
CA SER A 644 7.08 -10.98 -12.47
C SER A 644 7.00 -11.39 -13.94
N CYS A 645 7.36 -10.48 -14.84
CA CYS A 645 7.30 -10.76 -16.26
C CYS A 645 8.41 -10.01 -17.01
N PHE A 646 9.17 -10.72 -17.82
CA PHE A 646 10.27 -10.16 -18.62
C PHE A 646 11.26 -9.29 -17.82
N GLY A 647 11.56 -9.71 -16.57
CA GLY A 647 12.46 -8.97 -15.69
C GLY A 647 11.86 -7.68 -15.12
N THR A 648 10.56 -7.55 -15.14
CA THR A 648 9.85 -6.46 -14.46
C THR A 648 8.95 -7.04 -13.37
N PHE A 649 9.10 -6.53 -12.15
CA PHE A 649 8.17 -6.77 -11.07
C PHE A 649 7.01 -5.79 -11.13
N TYR A 650 5.82 -6.31 -10.92
CA TYR A 650 4.58 -5.55 -10.86
C TYR A 650 3.86 -5.84 -9.55
N GLU A 651 3.32 -4.81 -8.93
CA GLU A 651 2.32 -4.95 -7.90
C GLU A 651 0.98 -5.27 -8.56
N LEU A 652 0.38 -6.40 -8.20
CA LEU A 652 -0.90 -6.86 -8.73
C LEU A 652 -1.93 -6.89 -7.62
N PRO A 653 -2.92 -6.00 -7.62
CA PRO A 653 -4.02 -6.01 -6.67
C PRO A 653 -4.85 -7.31 -6.74
N ALA A 654 -5.54 -7.63 -5.67
CA ALA A 654 -6.52 -8.70 -5.65
C ALA A 654 -7.61 -8.49 -6.72
N GLU A 655 -8.22 -9.58 -7.19
CA GLU A 655 -9.23 -9.49 -8.27
C GLU A 655 -10.42 -8.60 -7.88
N ASN A 656 -10.82 -8.62 -6.61
CA ASN A 656 -11.90 -7.77 -6.11
C ASN A 656 -11.51 -6.29 -6.03
N ALA A 657 -10.20 -6.00 -5.98
CA ALA A 657 -9.64 -4.65 -6.12
C ALA A 657 -9.24 -4.35 -7.57
N ASP A 658 -9.95 -4.92 -8.55
CA ASP A 658 -9.84 -4.79 -10.00
C ASP A 658 -8.63 -5.48 -10.67
N GLY A 659 -7.77 -6.15 -9.92
CA GLY A 659 -6.74 -7.02 -10.48
C GLY A 659 -5.83 -6.35 -11.51
N PHE A 660 -5.72 -6.95 -12.70
CA PHE A 660 -4.88 -6.44 -13.78
C PHE A 660 -5.23 -5.03 -14.26
N ALA A 661 -6.48 -4.59 -14.12
CA ALA A 661 -6.85 -3.22 -14.46
C ALA A 661 -6.06 -2.17 -13.63
N LYS A 662 -5.61 -2.54 -12.44
CA LYS A 662 -4.88 -1.69 -11.48
C LYS A 662 -3.40 -2.07 -11.32
N ILE A 663 -2.87 -2.98 -12.14
CA ILE A 663 -1.46 -3.41 -12.09
C ILE A 663 -0.51 -2.21 -12.22
N ARG A 664 0.61 -2.25 -11.51
CA ARG A 664 1.62 -1.20 -11.48
C ARG A 664 3.03 -1.80 -11.56
N PRO A 665 3.89 -1.38 -12.51
CA PRO A 665 5.29 -1.78 -12.52
C PRO A 665 6.02 -1.15 -11.32
N VAL A 666 6.86 -1.94 -10.67
CA VAL A 666 7.67 -1.54 -9.53
C VAL A 666 9.10 -1.24 -9.98
N SER A 667 9.72 -2.21 -10.65
CA SER A 667 11.11 -2.13 -11.07
C SER A 667 11.39 -3.09 -12.21
N SER A 668 12.40 -2.77 -13.02
CA SER A 668 12.94 -3.69 -14.04
C SER A 668 14.37 -4.07 -13.71
N HIS A 669 14.73 -5.32 -14.01
CA HIS A 669 16.04 -5.90 -13.72
C HIS A 669 16.49 -6.89 -14.81
N LYS A 670 17.71 -7.42 -14.67
CA LYS A 670 18.31 -8.41 -15.60
C LYS A 670 18.55 -9.77 -14.96
N PHE A 671 17.98 -10.03 -13.80
CA PHE A 671 18.17 -11.27 -13.06
C PHE A 671 17.18 -12.35 -13.47
N ALA A 672 17.62 -13.60 -13.41
CA ALA A 672 16.80 -14.79 -13.58
C ALA A 672 16.35 -15.31 -12.21
N ILE A 673 15.44 -14.59 -11.57
CA ILE A 673 14.86 -14.96 -10.28
C ILE A 673 13.94 -16.15 -10.50
N ASN A 674 14.34 -17.30 -9.94
CA ASN A 674 13.64 -18.56 -10.14
C ASN A 674 12.34 -18.62 -9.34
N ASP A 675 12.41 -18.28 -8.06
CA ASP A 675 11.27 -18.23 -7.15
C ASP A 675 11.41 -17.08 -6.16
N TYR A 676 10.30 -16.63 -5.62
CA TYR A 676 10.25 -15.64 -4.55
C TYR A 676 9.10 -15.93 -3.57
N ALA A 677 9.31 -15.63 -2.29
CA ALA A 677 8.36 -15.88 -1.23
C ALA A 677 8.56 -14.89 -0.08
N SER A 678 7.56 -14.73 0.77
CA SER A 678 7.72 -14.07 2.07
C SER A 678 8.07 -15.09 3.15
N TYR A 679 8.97 -14.72 4.03
CA TYR A 679 9.31 -15.50 5.21
C TYR A 679 9.74 -14.58 6.35
N ARG A 680 9.09 -14.67 7.49
CA ARG A 680 9.36 -13.86 8.70
C ARG A 680 9.45 -12.34 8.42
N GLY A 681 8.54 -11.84 7.59
CA GLY A 681 8.52 -10.42 7.20
C GLY A 681 9.53 -10.05 6.12
N MET A 682 10.38 -10.98 5.69
CA MET A 682 11.37 -10.76 4.64
C MET A 682 10.85 -11.23 3.29
N MET A 683 11.34 -10.60 2.24
CA MET A 683 11.31 -11.10 0.87
C MET A 683 12.47 -12.04 0.65
N MET A 684 12.21 -13.25 0.15
CA MET A 684 13.18 -14.28 -0.18
C MET A 684 13.23 -14.49 -1.70
N LEU A 685 14.43 -14.59 -2.28
CA LEU A 685 14.63 -14.83 -3.71
C LEU A 685 15.57 -16.02 -3.92
N THR A 686 15.29 -16.86 -4.94
CA THR A 686 16.20 -17.90 -5.42
C THR A 686 16.72 -17.59 -6.82
N GLY A 687 17.73 -18.32 -7.25
CA GLY A 687 18.45 -18.07 -8.50
C GLY A 687 19.82 -17.43 -8.24
N ILE A 688 20.66 -18.07 -7.44
CA ILE A 688 21.94 -17.53 -6.95
C ILE A 688 23.11 -18.06 -7.79
N GLU A 689 24.05 -17.17 -8.11
CA GLU A 689 25.38 -17.46 -8.68
C GLU A 689 26.43 -17.30 -7.57
N HIS A 690 26.91 -18.40 -7.00
CA HIS A 690 27.76 -18.41 -5.79
C HIS A 690 29.04 -17.57 -5.93
N ALA A 691 29.63 -17.56 -7.12
CA ALA A 691 30.86 -16.78 -7.37
C ALA A 691 30.65 -15.28 -7.17
N LYS A 692 29.45 -14.78 -7.45
CA LYS A 692 29.07 -13.38 -7.29
C LYS A 692 28.42 -13.07 -5.93
N ALA A 693 28.02 -14.10 -5.20
CA ALA A 693 27.35 -13.96 -3.91
C ALA A 693 28.33 -13.70 -2.74
N LYS A 694 29.64 -13.93 -2.96
CA LYS A 694 30.64 -13.86 -1.89
C LYS A 694 30.73 -12.48 -1.27
N GLY A 695 30.46 -12.42 0.04
CA GLY A 695 30.54 -11.19 0.83
C GLY A 695 29.28 -10.33 0.78
N ASN A 696 28.23 -10.75 0.09
CA ASN A 696 26.93 -10.09 0.16
C ASN A 696 26.17 -10.56 1.41
N PRO A 697 25.89 -9.68 2.39
CA PRO A 697 25.21 -10.06 3.62
C PRO A 697 23.74 -10.48 3.42
N HIS A 698 23.16 -10.16 2.27
CA HIS A 698 21.80 -10.58 1.89
C HIS A 698 21.72 -12.02 1.39
N ILE A 699 22.87 -12.69 1.13
CA ILE A 699 22.89 -14.07 0.66
C ILE A 699 23.15 -15.03 1.83
N VAL A 700 22.19 -15.91 2.04
CA VAL A 700 22.32 -17.02 2.98
C VAL A 700 22.69 -18.28 2.19
N ILE A 701 23.84 -18.87 2.53
CA ILE A 701 24.36 -20.09 1.89
C ILE A 701 24.18 -21.26 2.85
N SER A 702 23.79 -22.43 2.33
CA SER A 702 23.63 -23.65 3.14
C SER A 702 24.95 -24.11 3.74
N GLU A 703 24.85 -24.87 4.83
CA GLU A 703 26.04 -25.41 5.52
C GLU A 703 26.96 -26.28 4.60
N ASP A 704 26.36 -27.00 3.66
CA ASP A 704 27.07 -27.80 2.66
C ASP A 704 27.57 -27.00 1.45
N GLY A 705 27.27 -25.70 1.40
CA GLY A 705 27.68 -24.75 0.36
C GLY A 705 26.96 -24.90 -0.99
N LYS A 706 25.91 -25.73 -1.08
CA LYS A 706 25.27 -26.09 -2.36
C LYS A 706 24.03 -25.23 -2.67
N ALA A 707 23.22 -24.91 -1.67
CA ALA A 707 22.03 -24.08 -1.83
C ALA A 707 22.25 -22.67 -1.29
N ALA A 708 21.56 -21.70 -1.87
CA ALA A 708 21.63 -20.32 -1.41
C ALA A 708 20.33 -19.56 -1.73
N VAL A 709 20.01 -18.56 -0.88
CA VAL A 709 18.86 -17.66 -1.05
C VAL A 709 19.27 -16.23 -0.72
N TRP A 710 18.64 -15.29 -1.37
CA TRP A 710 18.70 -13.86 -1.01
C TRP A 710 17.59 -13.52 -0.04
N ALA A 711 17.85 -12.64 0.94
CA ALA A 711 16.89 -12.14 1.92
C ALA A 711 16.96 -10.61 2.05
N GLY A 712 15.84 -9.96 2.13
CA GLY A 712 15.73 -8.48 2.30
C GLY A 712 14.30 -8.06 2.57
N ALA A 713 14.03 -6.75 2.53
CA ALA A 713 12.67 -6.23 2.60
C ALA A 713 12.01 -6.27 1.21
N ILE A 714 10.68 -6.40 1.16
CA ILE A 714 9.97 -6.28 -0.12
C ILE A 714 10.22 -4.91 -0.78
N ASP A 715 10.37 -3.87 0.02
CA ASP A 715 10.69 -2.52 -0.45
C ASP A 715 12.10 -2.37 -1.04
N ASP A 716 12.97 -3.34 -0.87
CA ASP A 716 14.23 -3.37 -1.60
C ASP A 716 14.02 -3.56 -3.11
N LEU A 717 12.88 -4.11 -3.54
CA LEU A 717 12.57 -4.27 -4.97
C LEU A 717 12.61 -2.93 -5.74
N TRP A 718 12.36 -1.81 -5.08
CA TRP A 718 12.52 -0.49 -5.70
C TRP A 718 13.95 -0.20 -6.16
N LYS A 719 14.95 -0.82 -5.52
CA LYS A 719 16.38 -0.67 -5.79
C LYS A 719 16.87 -1.54 -6.96
N LEU A 720 16.01 -2.36 -7.58
CA LEU A 720 16.37 -3.15 -8.76
C LEU A 720 16.54 -2.31 -10.03
N GLY A 721 15.93 -1.15 -10.08
CA GLY A 721 16.00 -0.21 -11.19
C GLY A 721 14.65 0.36 -11.60
N LYS A 722 14.64 1.44 -12.37
CA LYS A 722 13.39 2.00 -12.89
C LYS A 722 12.73 1.07 -13.91
N PRO A 723 11.40 1.08 -14.03
CA PRO A 723 10.70 0.30 -15.04
C PRO A 723 11.07 0.72 -16.46
N VAL A 724 11.36 -0.26 -17.32
CA VAL A 724 11.62 -0.10 -18.74
C VAL A 724 10.96 -1.22 -19.53
N GLY A 725 10.78 -1.03 -20.84
CA GLY A 725 10.20 -2.07 -21.68
C GLY A 725 9.85 -1.54 -23.06
N HIS A 726 9.41 -2.43 -23.93
CA HIS A 726 9.02 -2.08 -25.31
C HIS A 726 7.87 -2.97 -25.80
N GLY A 727 7.29 -2.57 -26.91
CA GLY A 727 6.23 -3.34 -27.59
C GLY A 727 4.95 -2.56 -27.76
N GLY A 728 3.86 -3.24 -28.05
CA GLY A 728 2.59 -2.58 -28.31
C GLY A 728 1.48 -3.56 -28.68
N PRO A 729 0.25 -3.06 -28.84
CA PRO A 729 -0.89 -3.93 -29.11
C PRO A 729 -0.90 -4.51 -30.55
N TRP A 730 -0.23 -3.86 -31.52
CA TRP A 730 -0.22 -4.26 -32.91
C TRP A 730 1.19 -4.27 -33.49
N LEU A 731 1.52 -5.32 -34.21
CA LEU A 731 2.72 -5.43 -35.02
C LEU A 731 2.31 -6.04 -36.39
N GLU A 732 2.27 -5.20 -37.42
CA GLU A 732 1.80 -5.61 -38.74
C GLU A 732 0.46 -6.37 -38.69
N THR A 733 -0.46 -5.89 -37.83
CA THR A 733 -1.73 -6.54 -37.53
C THR A 733 -2.81 -6.01 -38.47
N GLU A 734 -3.59 -6.92 -39.06
CA GLU A 734 -4.80 -6.56 -39.80
C GLU A 734 -5.87 -6.07 -38.83
N VAL A 735 -6.26 -4.82 -38.96
CA VAL A 735 -7.23 -4.16 -38.05
C VAL A 735 -8.41 -3.60 -38.83
N LYS A 736 -9.57 -3.61 -38.20
CA LYS A 736 -10.80 -3.04 -38.77
C LYS A 736 -10.96 -1.59 -38.38
N ALA A 737 -11.57 -0.80 -39.27
CA ALA A 737 -11.89 0.59 -38.99
C ALA A 737 -12.65 0.73 -37.69
N ARG A 738 -12.16 1.62 -36.79
CA ARG A 738 -12.73 1.94 -35.46
C ARG A 738 -12.70 0.81 -34.42
N GLU A 739 -12.17 -0.36 -34.78
CA GLU A 739 -11.92 -1.43 -33.82
C GLU A 739 -10.81 -0.98 -32.85
N LYS A 740 -11.07 -1.14 -31.56
CA LYS A 740 -10.12 -0.75 -30.52
C LYS A 740 -9.11 -1.87 -30.30
N SER A 741 -7.85 -1.53 -30.13
CA SER A 741 -6.85 -2.49 -29.67
C SER A 741 -7.11 -2.95 -28.23
N ASP A 742 -6.50 -4.08 -27.85
CA ASP A 742 -6.38 -4.41 -26.43
C ASP A 742 -5.67 -3.26 -25.69
N PRO A 743 -6.01 -2.98 -24.44
CA PRO A 743 -5.29 -2.05 -23.59
C PRO A 743 -3.81 -2.44 -23.44
N PHE A 744 -2.89 -1.51 -23.66
CA PHE A 744 -1.46 -1.66 -23.43
C PHE A 744 -1.04 -0.80 -22.25
N LEU A 745 -0.20 -1.33 -21.35
CA LEU A 745 0.24 -0.61 -20.16
C LEU A 745 1.17 0.53 -20.52
N ILE A 746 0.81 1.78 -20.17
CA ILE A 746 1.63 2.98 -20.40
C ILE A 746 2.00 3.70 -19.11
N GLY A 747 1.33 3.39 -18.01
CA GLY A 747 1.53 4.05 -16.73
C GLY A 747 2.83 3.68 -16.04
N PHE A 748 3.37 4.62 -15.25
CA PHE A 748 4.51 4.45 -14.36
C PHE A 748 5.88 4.29 -15.03
N TYR A 749 5.99 4.55 -16.33
CA TYR A 749 7.25 4.61 -17.05
C TYR A 749 7.72 6.06 -17.20
N ASP A 750 9.01 6.30 -17.09
CA ASP A 750 9.61 7.67 -17.10
C ASP A 750 9.47 8.34 -18.47
N LYS A 751 10.11 7.77 -19.50
CA LYS A 751 10.09 8.29 -20.88
C LYS A 751 9.30 7.33 -21.78
N ARG A 752 8.30 7.86 -22.44
CA ARG A 752 7.36 7.06 -23.25
C ARG A 752 7.32 7.62 -24.67
N GLU A 753 7.79 6.82 -25.64
CA GLU A 753 7.72 7.13 -27.06
C GLU A 753 6.77 6.14 -27.74
N MET A 754 5.86 6.63 -28.56
CA MET A 754 4.96 5.83 -29.38
C MET A 754 5.37 5.96 -30.85
N THR A 755 5.36 4.85 -31.58
CA THR A 755 5.59 4.81 -33.03
C THR A 755 4.37 4.19 -33.72
N LEU A 756 3.87 4.87 -34.76
CA LEU A 756 2.71 4.45 -35.56
C LEU A 756 3.12 4.27 -37.01
N SER A 757 2.67 3.21 -37.66
CA SER A 757 2.81 2.99 -39.10
C SER A 757 1.68 2.11 -39.64
N HIS A 758 1.48 2.15 -40.95
CA HIS A 758 0.46 1.38 -41.64
C HIS A 758 0.88 1.01 -43.09
N ALA A 759 0.17 0.10 -43.73
CA ALA A 759 0.49 -0.40 -45.06
C ALA A 759 -0.26 0.30 -46.21
N GLU A 760 -1.17 1.25 -45.90
CA GLU A 760 -2.02 1.90 -46.93
C GLU A 760 -1.28 2.89 -47.81
N SER A 761 -1.76 3.08 -49.01
CA SER A 761 -1.27 4.09 -49.96
C SER A 761 -1.83 5.51 -49.72
N SER A 762 -2.79 5.66 -48.81
CA SER A 762 -3.38 6.91 -48.37
C SER A 762 -3.08 7.14 -46.87
N GLU A 763 -3.31 8.35 -46.42
CA GLU A 763 -3.16 8.72 -45.01
C GLU A 763 -4.16 7.98 -44.11
N VAL A 764 -3.70 7.51 -42.95
CA VAL A 764 -4.52 6.83 -41.94
C VAL A 764 -4.51 7.66 -40.67
N VAL A 765 -5.69 7.87 -40.09
CA VAL A 765 -5.83 8.53 -38.78
C VAL A 765 -5.88 7.48 -37.69
N PHE A 766 -4.95 7.57 -36.75
CA PHE A 766 -4.91 6.78 -35.52
C PHE A 766 -5.53 7.58 -34.40
N THR A 767 -6.62 7.09 -33.82
CA THR A 767 -7.23 7.67 -32.62
C THR A 767 -6.66 6.97 -31.38
N VAL A 768 -6.05 7.76 -30.50
CA VAL A 768 -5.46 7.29 -29.25
C VAL A 768 -6.35 7.66 -28.08
N GLU A 769 -6.71 6.66 -27.29
CA GLU A 769 -7.49 6.79 -26.07
C GLU A 769 -6.74 6.23 -24.87
N VAL A 770 -6.99 6.76 -23.67
CA VAL A 770 -6.39 6.31 -22.43
C VAL A 770 -7.43 6.07 -21.35
N ASP A 771 -7.14 5.13 -20.47
CA ASP A 771 -7.84 4.94 -19.19
C ASP A 771 -6.87 5.35 -18.08
N PRO A 772 -7.07 6.50 -17.44
CA PRO A 772 -6.11 7.07 -16.48
C PRO A 772 -5.87 6.20 -15.26
N THR A 773 -6.91 5.57 -14.73
CA THR A 773 -6.88 4.85 -13.44
C THR A 773 -7.19 3.37 -13.57
N GLY A 774 -7.55 2.87 -14.74
CA GLY A 774 -7.96 1.49 -14.95
C GLY A 774 -9.39 1.22 -14.47
N ASP A 775 -10.27 2.22 -14.58
CA ASP A 775 -11.70 2.13 -14.23
C ASP A 775 -12.59 1.76 -15.42
N GLY A 776 -11.99 1.50 -16.60
CA GLY A 776 -12.71 1.29 -17.83
C GLY A 776 -13.29 2.59 -18.43
N GLN A 777 -12.92 3.74 -17.89
CA GLN A 777 -13.30 5.04 -18.41
C GLN A 777 -12.24 5.55 -19.37
N TRP A 778 -12.58 5.56 -20.66
CA TRP A 778 -11.68 5.91 -21.75
C TRP A 778 -11.83 7.37 -22.16
N PHE A 779 -10.69 8.07 -22.21
CA PHE A 779 -10.59 9.46 -22.61
C PHE A 779 -9.82 9.54 -23.92
N LYS A 780 -10.30 10.31 -24.87
CA LYS A 780 -9.55 10.59 -26.09
C LYS A 780 -8.35 11.46 -25.75
N TYR A 781 -7.16 10.99 -26.11
CA TYR A 781 -5.93 11.77 -25.97
C TYR A 781 -5.70 12.63 -27.22
N ALA A 782 -5.62 11.99 -28.40
CA ALA A 782 -5.38 12.68 -29.67
C ALA A 782 -5.71 11.81 -30.87
N ASP A 783 -5.86 12.47 -32.02
CA ASP A 783 -5.79 11.85 -33.34
C ASP A 783 -4.41 12.14 -33.95
N PHE A 784 -3.83 11.15 -34.62
CA PHE A 784 -2.55 11.25 -35.33
C PHE A 784 -2.72 10.83 -36.76
N GLU A 785 -2.43 11.76 -37.69
CA GLU A 785 -2.43 11.53 -39.13
C GLU A 785 -1.09 10.95 -39.55
N VAL A 786 -1.11 9.73 -40.06
CA VAL A 786 0.11 9.02 -40.49
C VAL A 786 0.10 8.88 -41.99
N LYS A 787 1.13 9.40 -42.67
CA LYS A 787 1.28 9.36 -44.13
C LYS A 787 1.72 7.97 -44.59
N PRO A 788 1.39 7.61 -45.85
CA PRO A 788 1.84 6.37 -46.50
C PRO A 788 3.34 6.15 -46.35
N GLY A 789 3.75 4.96 -45.94
CA GLY A 789 5.17 4.60 -45.77
C GLY A 789 5.93 5.35 -44.64
N ALA A 790 5.25 6.21 -43.89
CA ALA A 790 5.86 6.92 -42.76
C ALA A 790 5.88 6.07 -41.49
N SER A 791 6.88 6.32 -40.65
CA SER A 791 6.94 5.90 -39.24
C SER A 791 6.78 7.16 -38.39
N PHE A 792 5.56 7.39 -37.94
CA PHE A 792 5.24 8.57 -37.11
C PHE A 792 5.65 8.32 -35.66
N LYS A 793 6.37 9.28 -35.04
CA LYS A 793 6.79 9.18 -33.65
C LYS A 793 6.17 10.27 -32.80
N HIS A 794 5.70 9.87 -31.62
CA HIS A 794 5.17 10.77 -30.61
C HIS A 794 5.82 10.51 -29.25
N MET A 795 6.45 11.56 -28.69
CA MET A 795 6.96 11.55 -27.33
C MET A 795 5.91 12.14 -26.39
N PHE A 796 5.42 11.33 -25.45
CA PHE A 796 4.45 11.82 -24.48
C PHE A 796 5.09 12.87 -23.57
N PRO A 797 4.40 13.98 -23.28
CA PRO A 797 4.93 15.00 -22.39
C PRO A 797 5.04 14.46 -20.96
N LYS A 798 5.96 15.01 -20.16
CA LYS A 798 6.17 14.57 -18.77
C LYS A 798 4.88 14.66 -17.91
N ALA A 799 4.08 15.69 -18.14
CA ALA A 799 2.80 15.85 -17.44
C ALA A 799 1.74 14.80 -17.83
N PHE A 800 1.91 14.10 -18.97
CA PHE A 800 0.99 13.04 -19.35
C PHE A 800 1.12 11.86 -18.39
N GLN A 801 0.05 11.51 -17.72
CA GLN A 801 -0.05 10.34 -16.87
C GLN A 801 -1.37 9.62 -17.15
N ALA A 802 -1.29 8.34 -17.44
CA ALA A 802 -2.43 7.44 -17.57
C ALA A 802 -1.96 6.01 -17.32
N ARG A 803 -2.84 5.08 -17.02
CA ARG A 803 -2.49 3.68 -16.76
C ARG A 803 -2.49 2.85 -18.03
N TRP A 804 -3.57 2.91 -18.80
CA TRP A 804 -3.76 2.13 -20.00
C TRP A 804 -3.93 3.00 -21.23
N ILE A 805 -3.48 2.51 -22.39
CA ILE A 805 -3.63 3.15 -23.69
C ILE A 805 -4.19 2.14 -24.68
N ARG A 806 -5.08 2.58 -25.57
CA ARG A 806 -5.57 1.81 -26.72
C ARG A 806 -5.65 2.67 -27.95
N VAL A 807 -5.66 2.02 -29.11
CA VAL A 807 -5.62 2.70 -30.39
C VAL A 807 -6.67 2.13 -31.33
N SER A 808 -7.18 2.95 -32.25
CA SER A 808 -8.00 2.52 -33.39
C SER A 808 -7.65 3.32 -34.62
N THR A 809 -7.99 2.78 -35.82
CA THR A 809 -7.77 3.43 -37.10
C THR A 809 -9.10 3.86 -37.72
N ASN A 810 -9.07 4.87 -38.58
CA ASN A 810 -10.29 5.35 -39.29
C ASN A 810 -10.71 4.46 -40.45
N ILE A 811 -9.82 3.59 -40.94
CA ILE A 811 -10.05 2.64 -42.06
C ILE A 811 -9.48 1.27 -41.72
N ASP A 812 -9.91 0.25 -42.47
CA ASP A 812 -9.29 -1.09 -42.40
C ASP A 812 -7.84 -0.97 -42.89
N THR A 813 -6.89 -1.54 -42.22
CA THR A 813 -5.47 -1.48 -42.57
C THR A 813 -4.64 -2.53 -41.88
N LYS A 814 -3.42 -2.78 -42.34
CA LYS A 814 -2.37 -3.47 -41.61
C LYS A 814 -1.55 -2.44 -40.88
N ALA A 815 -1.64 -2.45 -39.53
CA ALA A 815 -1.09 -1.41 -38.65
C ALA A 815 -0.03 -1.93 -37.69
N THR A 816 0.90 -1.04 -37.32
CA THR A 816 1.83 -1.24 -36.23
C THR A 816 1.71 -0.09 -35.22
N VAL A 817 1.58 -0.43 -33.97
CA VAL A 817 1.64 0.50 -32.82
C VAL A 817 2.65 -0.05 -31.84
N ASN A 818 3.73 0.69 -31.63
CA ASN A 818 4.83 0.29 -30.79
C ASN A 818 5.18 1.39 -29.78
N PHE A 819 5.53 0.98 -28.57
CA PHE A 819 5.97 1.86 -27.49
C PHE A 819 7.38 1.50 -27.08
N GLU A 820 8.15 2.51 -26.69
CA GLU A 820 9.48 2.39 -26.11
C GLU A 820 9.51 3.13 -24.79
N TYR A 821 9.85 2.42 -23.71
CA TYR A 821 9.91 2.96 -22.36
C TYR A 821 11.36 2.94 -21.86
N ARG A 822 11.86 4.13 -21.46
CA ARG A 822 13.25 4.31 -21.07
C ARG A 822 13.36 5.00 -19.72
#